data_f9b71025d06838a9a0db1a7433fcf780
#
_entry.id   f9b71025d06838a9a0db1a7433fcf780
#
_cell.length_a   1.000
_cell.length_b   1.000
_cell.length_c   1.000
_cell.angle_alpha   90.00
_cell.angle_beta   90.00
_cell.angle_gamma   90.00
#
_symmetry.space_group_name_H-M   'P 1'
#
loop_
_entity.id
_entity.type
_entity.pdbx_description
1 polymer ?
#
loop_
_entity_poly.entity_id
_entity_poly.type
_entity_poly.pdbx_seq_one_letter_code
_entity_poly.pdbx_strand_id
1 'polypeptide(L)'
;MMGCMWFLHHEVCLVVFLPPCTGWFRRFLVANTFLPGRVEHTGRPAIANADLLYPRFYNGVMRPEPSPDSPADEHPGFSPSLRPDENLREQLSRLMPKLPGDGSLPPQITHVHRIPAREGQYSPWPHWLHPRVIEAFESLGVHEPYTHQVQAAQAAHCAFDAALAEDAHRLSFGRASGQGHDESGTTARHVIVATGTASGKSLSYLMPAFDALYRGARREPLSATATNAGSTGFHQRANVLYISPARALSADQLNAITAYHLPGLNAATYDGDTPAQERRWVREHANFVLTTPDMLNYGILGNHRQWANFLRGLRYVVLDEVHSYRGVFGAHIANLLRRLRRVCALYRVNPVFYGASATSANPAESFAKLIGVPEGNVDAITASTAPRGESTVILWEPEFLPDTQVTDKLAAGASAFDTRSEAEKQAPQRISAIEQGAQMLTDLVLSRTRTLAFTRSRRGAELISQRAQRYLDETEAGLAHRVAAYRSGYMPEERRELEHRLRTGELLGLASTSALELGIDISGLDAVLVAGWPGTRASFIQRIGRAGRGGQDALAVLIAGDDPLDTYLVHHPQAIFGQSVEATVFDPTNPYVLSPHLCAAAAESPLRAEELSLFGEHTEALLNRLVQQNYLRRRADGWYWTHAESATNLVDLRATGGGPYQLIDAEDGSLIGTMDSAQAMTQGHPGAIYIHQNAQYLVESLDEAARVILLSRVYPDYYTRAIEATEVKILQEKAGVRYGFDGTQPGTAGLTMHRGRVQVTDQVMGFQRFSVYGSEYLGDEPMEMPPSILMTEAIWFTFEPSYLFAAGVAEPDAPGTLHAAEHAAIGLLPLIATCDRWDLGGLSTLYHADTERPTIFVYDAAPGGAGFTQRGFEAVRTWLGATLDAIDSCGCESGCPSCV
;
A
#
# COMPACT_ATOMS: atom_id res chain seq x y z
N MET A 1 45.38 40.65 -14.31
CA MET A 1 45.28 41.54 -13.13
C MET A 1 43.86 41.50 -12.65
N MET A 2 43.68 40.69 -11.66
CA MET A 2 43.07 41.03 -10.38
C MET A 2 41.58 41.40 -10.48
N GLY A 3 40.68 40.78 -9.87
CA GLY A 3 40.77 40.03 -8.62
C GLY A 3 39.57 39.10 -8.46
N CYS A 4 39.88 37.99 -7.93
CA CYS A 4 38.88 37.12 -7.33
C CYS A 4 38.28 37.82 -6.11
N MET A 5 37.01 37.92 -6.03
CA MET A 5 36.34 38.01 -4.75
C MET A 5 35.34 36.87 -4.66
N TRP A 6 35.62 36.01 -3.71
CA TRP A 6 34.79 34.95 -3.20
C TRP A 6 33.55 35.55 -2.54
N PHE A 7 32.37 35.06 -2.91
CA PHE A 7 31.25 34.97 -2.00
C PHE A 7 30.66 33.57 -2.15
N LEU A 8 31.06 32.76 -1.21
CA LEU A 8 30.34 31.55 -0.80
C LEU A 8 29.11 32.02 -0.02
N HIS A 9 27.94 31.65 -0.44
CA HIS A 9 26.89 31.30 0.50
C HIS A 9 25.78 30.49 -0.22
N HIS A 10 25.60 29.32 0.33
CA HIS A 10 24.44 28.44 0.38
C HIS A 10 23.92 27.83 -0.91
N GLU A 11 24.32 26.63 -1.07
CA GLU A 11 23.65 25.38 -1.37
C GLU A 11 22.37 25.40 -2.17
N VAL A 12 22.58 25.52 -3.44
CA VAL A 12 21.95 24.73 -4.46
C VAL A 12 23.08 24.20 -5.31
N CYS A 13 23.21 22.91 -5.51
CA CYS A 13 24.17 22.34 -6.45
C CYS A 13 23.95 22.94 -7.81
N LEU A 14 24.64 24.02 -8.10
CA LEU A 14 24.73 24.62 -9.42
C LEU A 14 25.79 23.85 -10.21
N VAL A 15 25.35 22.82 -10.93
CA VAL A 15 26.19 22.27 -11.99
C VAL A 15 26.11 23.21 -13.17
N VAL A 16 27.05 24.10 -13.24
CA VAL A 16 27.27 24.94 -14.42
C VAL A 16 27.90 24.09 -15.52
N PHE A 17 27.10 23.67 -16.47
CA PHE A 17 27.61 23.16 -17.75
C PHE A 17 28.10 24.31 -18.62
N LEU A 18 29.42 24.40 -18.78
CA LEU A 18 30.02 25.12 -19.89
C LEU A 18 29.83 24.32 -21.20
N PRO A 19 29.53 24.98 -22.33
CA PRO A 19 29.33 24.27 -23.60
C PRO A 19 30.65 23.66 -24.11
N PRO A 20 30.61 22.49 -24.77
CA PRO A 20 31.81 21.84 -25.29
C PRO A 20 32.32 22.54 -26.55
N CYS A 21 33.53 23.03 -26.47
CA CYS A 21 34.33 23.35 -27.66
C CYS A 21 34.64 22.06 -28.43
N THR A 22 34.30 22.15 -29.68
CA THR A 22 34.55 21.20 -30.77
C THR A 22 35.97 20.65 -30.83
N GLY A 23 36.10 19.36 -31.09
CA GLY A 23 37.14 18.86 -31.94
C GLY A 23 37.98 17.67 -31.46
N TRP A 24 37.89 16.58 -32.24
CA TRP A 24 38.86 15.51 -32.40
C TRP A 24 38.96 14.41 -31.32
N PHE A 25 38.50 13.15 -31.57
CA PHE A 25 39.32 12.08 -32.12
C PHE A 25 38.49 10.82 -32.47
N ARG A 26 38.72 10.37 -33.67
CA ARG A 26 38.26 9.08 -34.26
C ARG A 26 39.19 7.94 -33.85
N ARG A 27 38.58 6.73 -33.77
CA ARG A 27 39.13 5.38 -33.99
C ARG A 27 39.94 4.73 -32.86
N PHE A 28 39.42 3.60 -32.42
CA PHE A 28 40.11 2.31 -32.62
C PHE A 28 39.11 1.15 -32.49
N LEU A 29 38.85 0.50 -33.59
CA LEU A 29 38.32 -0.85 -33.71
C LEU A 29 39.50 -1.80 -33.60
N VAL A 30 39.45 -2.84 -32.77
CA VAL A 30 40.09 -4.13 -33.09
C VAL A 30 39.22 -5.24 -32.54
N ALA A 31 38.78 -6.09 -33.44
CA ALA A 31 38.16 -7.37 -33.22
C ALA A 31 39.14 -8.36 -32.61
N ASN A 32 38.68 -9.29 -31.82
CA ASN A 32 39.22 -10.63 -31.79
C ASN A 32 38.14 -11.67 -31.42
N THR A 33 37.77 -12.38 -32.44
CA THR A 33 37.10 -13.67 -32.48
C THR A 33 38.01 -14.75 -31.91
N PHE A 34 37.49 -15.60 -31.03
CA PHE A 34 37.85 -17.01 -30.94
C PHE A 34 36.70 -17.87 -30.42
N LEU A 35 36.24 -18.78 -31.24
CA LEU A 35 35.47 -20.01 -31.01
C LEU A 35 36.43 -21.19 -31.28
N PRO A 36 36.05 -22.44 -31.00
CA PRO A 36 35.46 -23.13 -29.88
C PRO A 36 36.29 -24.37 -29.48
N GLY A 37 36.02 -24.95 -28.32
CA GLY A 37 36.58 -26.24 -27.92
C GLY A 37 35.53 -27.15 -27.27
N ARG A 38 35.03 -28.11 -28.05
CA ARG A 38 34.32 -29.31 -27.57
C ARG A 38 35.26 -30.19 -26.78
N VAL A 39 34.79 -30.76 -25.65
CA VAL A 39 35.25 -32.07 -25.18
C VAL A 39 34.01 -32.85 -24.68
N GLU A 40 33.85 -34.00 -25.25
CA GLU A 40 32.83 -35.04 -25.00
C GLU A 40 33.23 -35.96 -23.86
N HIS A 41 32.21 -36.58 -23.29
CA HIS A 41 32.15 -37.93 -22.66
C HIS A 41 32.89 -38.17 -21.34
N THR A 42 32.41 -38.85 -20.38
CA THR A 42 31.66 -40.12 -20.29
C THR A 42 31.27 -40.38 -18.84
N GLY A 43 30.18 -41.13 -18.60
CA GLY A 43 30.15 -42.03 -17.46
C GLY A 43 28.88 -41.96 -16.59
N ARG A 44 27.85 -42.68 -16.99
CA ARG A 44 26.91 -43.29 -16.02
C ARG A 44 27.58 -44.45 -15.28
N PRO A 45 27.17 -44.75 -14.05
CA PRO A 45 26.45 -45.99 -13.88
C PRO A 45 25.13 -45.87 -13.10
N ALA A 46 24.24 -46.76 -13.49
CA ALA A 46 23.01 -47.09 -12.83
C ALA A 46 23.25 -47.93 -11.58
N ILE A 47 22.23 -48.03 -10.74
CA ILE A 47 21.84 -49.09 -9.76
C ILE A 47 21.32 -48.34 -8.53
N ALA A 48 20.26 -48.67 -7.87
CA ALA A 48 19.28 -49.73 -7.82
C ALA A 48 18.05 -49.24 -7.00
N ASN A 49 16.97 -49.93 -7.20
CA ASN A 49 15.75 -49.89 -6.40
C ASN A 49 16.00 -49.92 -4.88
N ALA A 50 15.29 -49.02 -4.18
CA ALA A 50 14.83 -49.33 -2.81
C ALA A 50 13.42 -48.73 -2.66
N ASP A 51 12.46 -49.64 -2.68
CA ASP A 51 11.13 -49.46 -2.12
C ASP A 51 11.26 -49.07 -0.65
N LEU A 52 10.72 -47.91 -0.26
CA LEU A 52 10.38 -47.63 1.14
C LEU A 52 9.18 -46.68 1.21
N LEU A 53 8.02 -47.30 1.38
CA LEU A 53 6.97 -46.99 2.36
C LEU A 53 6.57 -45.50 2.53
N TYR A 54 5.47 -45.14 1.87
CA TYR A 54 4.59 -44.04 2.28
C TYR A 54 3.94 -44.35 3.64
N PRO A 55 3.96 -43.48 4.62
CA PRO A 55 2.98 -43.49 5.68
C PRO A 55 1.75 -42.69 5.22
N ARG A 56 0.66 -43.44 5.09
CA ARG A 56 -0.70 -42.88 5.09
C ARG A 56 -0.95 -42.20 6.44
N PHE A 57 -1.06 -40.90 6.47
CA PHE A 57 -1.73 -40.20 7.56
C PHE A 57 -3.22 -40.13 7.27
N TYR A 58 -3.93 -41.12 7.79
CA TYR A 58 -5.37 -41.08 7.99
C TYR A 58 -5.66 -40.78 9.46
N ASN A 59 -6.48 -39.79 9.70
CA ASN A 59 -7.37 -39.53 10.82
C ASN A 59 -7.09 -40.29 12.14
N GLY A 60 -6.91 -39.53 13.20
CA GLY A 60 -7.01 -40.06 14.55
C GLY A 60 -6.30 -39.19 15.58
N VAL A 61 -6.69 -37.91 15.73
CA VAL A 61 -6.46 -37.26 17.02
C VAL A 61 -7.65 -37.57 17.90
N MET A 62 -7.49 -38.61 18.71
CA MET A 62 -8.34 -38.82 19.90
C MET A 62 -8.20 -37.57 20.79
N ARG A 63 -9.31 -36.91 21.05
CA ARG A 63 -9.41 -35.98 22.17
C ARG A 63 -9.27 -36.82 23.45
N PRO A 64 -8.41 -36.45 24.39
CA PRO A 64 -8.53 -36.96 25.75
C PRO A 64 -9.83 -36.36 26.35
N GLU A 65 -10.68 -37.20 26.87
CA GLU A 65 -11.82 -36.74 27.71
C GLU A 65 -11.24 -35.98 28.91
N PRO A 66 -11.87 -34.86 29.31
CA PRO A 66 -11.41 -34.13 30.49
C PRO A 66 -11.70 -34.98 31.74
N SER A 67 -10.67 -35.22 32.54
CA SER A 67 -10.76 -35.76 33.88
C SER A 67 -11.56 -34.82 34.77
N PRO A 68 -12.47 -35.28 35.65
CA PRO A 68 -13.37 -34.43 36.40
C PRO A 68 -12.74 -33.70 37.60
N ASP A 69 -11.43 -33.74 37.83
CA ASP A 69 -10.75 -33.20 39.01
C ASP A 69 -9.49 -32.38 38.66
N SER A 70 -9.53 -31.52 37.67
CA SER A 70 -8.57 -30.43 37.53
C SER A 70 -9.21 -29.14 38.01
N PRO A 71 -8.56 -28.39 38.94
CA PRO A 71 -9.01 -27.06 39.26
C PRO A 71 -8.98 -26.21 37.98
N ALA A 72 -10.03 -25.43 37.75
CA ALA A 72 -10.13 -24.51 36.65
C ALA A 72 -8.86 -23.65 36.62
N ASP A 73 -8.03 -23.86 35.61
CA ASP A 73 -6.95 -22.95 35.30
C ASP A 73 -7.60 -21.59 35.04
N GLU A 74 -7.52 -20.70 36.02
CA GLU A 74 -7.72 -19.28 35.81
C GLU A 74 -6.72 -18.87 34.75
N HIS A 75 -7.20 -18.68 33.51
CA HIS A 75 -6.43 -18.02 32.46
C HIS A 75 -5.82 -16.75 33.05
N PRO A 76 -4.50 -16.52 32.90
CA PRO A 76 -3.86 -15.34 33.42
C PRO A 76 -4.55 -14.12 32.80
N GLY A 77 -5.13 -13.29 33.66
CA GLY A 77 -6.08 -12.25 33.42
C GLY A 77 -5.91 -11.48 32.14
N PHE A 78 -6.99 -11.41 31.42
CA PHE A 78 -7.26 -10.29 30.51
C PHE A 78 -6.90 -8.99 31.24
N SER A 79 -6.03 -8.18 30.66
CA SER A 79 -5.90 -6.79 31.09
C SER A 79 -7.31 -6.20 31.13
N PRO A 80 -7.76 -5.53 32.22
CA PRO A 80 -9.08 -4.98 32.25
C PRO A 80 -9.25 -4.08 31.04
N SER A 81 -10.18 -4.42 30.14
CA SER A 81 -10.58 -3.55 29.05
C SER A 81 -10.99 -2.20 29.65
N LEU A 82 -10.63 -1.11 28.99
CA LEU A 82 -11.12 0.22 29.36
C LEU A 82 -12.64 0.17 29.46
N ARG A 83 -13.19 0.40 30.64
CA ARG A 83 -14.65 0.31 30.85
C ARG A 83 -15.34 1.56 30.32
N PRO A 84 -16.61 1.47 29.84
CA PRO A 84 -17.35 2.61 29.30
C PRO A 84 -17.47 3.81 30.26
N ASP A 85 -17.42 3.58 31.56
CA ASP A 85 -17.51 4.56 32.65
C ASP A 85 -16.14 4.99 33.21
N GLU A 86 -15.03 4.47 32.70
CA GLU A 86 -13.68 4.95 33.05
C GLU A 86 -13.49 6.40 32.61
N ASN A 87 -13.10 7.26 33.56
CA ASN A 87 -12.81 8.65 33.25
C ASN A 87 -11.60 8.75 32.34
N LEU A 88 -11.64 9.66 31.34
CA LEU A 88 -10.50 9.99 30.48
C LEU A 88 -9.18 10.15 31.28
N ARG A 89 -9.25 10.66 32.51
CA ARG A 89 -8.10 10.80 33.38
C ARG A 89 -7.45 9.47 33.78
N GLU A 90 -8.23 8.42 34.00
CA GLU A 90 -7.71 7.07 34.24
C GLU A 90 -7.05 6.48 33.00
N GLN A 91 -7.67 6.69 31.81
CA GLN A 91 -7.07 6.30 30.52
C GLN A 91 -5.74 7.01 30.27
N LEU A 92 -5.69 8.32 30.56
CA LEU A 92 -4.47 9.10 30.42
C LEU A 92 -3.40 8.73 31.46
N SER A 93 -3.77 8.25 32.64
CA SER A 93 -2.78 7.81 33.64
C SER A 93 -1.97 6.60 33.21
N ARG A 94 -2.47 5.83 32.22
CA ARG A 94 -1.74 4.71 31.61
C ARG A 94 -0.71 5.16 30.57
N LEU A 95 -0.98 6.31 29.92
CA LEU A 95 -0.07 6.92 28.96
C LEU A 95 0.97 7.82 29.62
N MET A 96 0.62 8.40 30.76
CA MET A 96 1.41 9.39 31.46
C MET A 96 1.32 9.16 32.96
N PRO A 97 2.36 8.60 33.59
CA PRO A 97 2.35 8.36 35.04
C PRO A 97 2.20 9.63 35.89
N LYS A 98 2.47 10.81 35.32
CA LYS A 98 2.39 12.12 36.00
C LYS A 98 1.42 13.05 35.27
N LEU A 99 0.12 12.85 35.51
CA LEU A 99 -0.90 13.82 35.08
C LEU A 99 -0.87 15.10 35.94
N PRO A 100 -1.19 16.29 35.39
CA PRO A 100 -1.35 17.52 36.13
C PRO A 100 -2.35 17.33 37.27
N GLY A 101 -1.95 17.77 38.49
CA GLY A 101 -2.75 17.58 39.71
C GLY A 101 -4.05 18.40 39.75
N ASP A 102 -4.14 19.45 38.94
CA ASP A 102 -5.29 20.36 38.80
C ASP A 102 -6.44 19.86 37.91
N GLY A 103 -6.24 18.72 37.25
CA GLY A 103 -7.23 18.13 36.34
C GLY A 103 -7.22 18.70 34.91
N SER A 104 -6.29 19.59 34.57
CA SER A 104 -6.08 20.04 33.21
C SER A 104 -5.52 18.91 32.33
N LEU A 105 -5.81 18.97 31.01
CA LEU A 105 -5.14 18.09 30.05
C LEU A 105 -3.71 18.56 29.85
N PRO A 106 -2.75 17.63 29.66
CA PRO A 106 -1.40 17.98 29.26
C PRO A 106 -1.41 18.84 27.98
N PRO A 107 -0.54 19.85 27.85
CA PRO A 107 -0.52 20.74 26.68
C PRO A 107 -0.20 20.01 25.37
N GLN A 108 0.38 18.82 25.44
CA GLN A 108 0.64 17.96 24.28
C GLN A 108 -0.63 17.37 23.68
N ILE A 109 -1.74 17.32 24.42
CA ILE A 109 -3.02 16.84 23.92
C ILE A 109 -3.75 18.00 23.24
N THR A 110 -3.72 18.04 21.92
CA THR A 110 -4.39 19.07 21.13
C THR A 110 -5.88 18.79 20.98
N HIS A 111 -6.28 17.53 20.95
CA HIS A 111 -7.68 17.12 20.82
C HIS A 111 -7.92 15.71 21.35
N VAL A 112 -9.13 15.50 21.90
CA VAL A 112 -9.66 14.17 22.26
C VAL A 112 -10.98 13.95 21.54
N HIS A 113 -10.99 12.94 20.68
CA HIS A 113 -12.18 12.56 19.93
C HIS A 113 -12.75 11.24 20.46
N ARG A 114 -14.01 11.24 20.85
CA ARG A 114 -14.71 10.03 21.30
C ARG A 114 -15.60 9.50 20.20
N ILE A 115 -15.41 8.25 19.85
CA ILE A 115 -16.26 7.53 18.91
C ILE A 115 -17.20 6.67 19.75
N PRO A 116 -18.50 7.00 19.83
CA PRO A 116 -19.41 6.33 20.74
C PRO A 116 -19.59 4.84 20.41
N ALA A 117 -19.89 4.06 21.43
CA ALA A 117 -20.33 2.68 21.29
C ALA A 117 -21.58 2.59 20.41
N ARG A 118 -21.70 1.49 19.68
CA ARG A 118 -22.88 1.22 18.85
C ARG A 118 -23.34 -0.21 19.05
N GLU A 119 -24.63 -0.38 19.28
CA GLU A 119 -25.28 -1.69 19.31
C GLU A 119 -25.35 -2.32 17.92
N GLY A 120 -25.31 -3.65 17.87
CA GLY A 120 -25.45 -4.42 16.63
C GLY A 120 -26.90 -4.43 16.15
N GLN A 121 -27.10 -4.32 14.83
CA GLN A 121 -28.39 -4.54 14.20
C GLN A 121 -28.34 -5.84 13.41
N TYR A 122 -29.23 -6.75 13.73
CA TYR A 122 -29.28 -8.11 13.19
C TYR A 122 -30.45 -8.27 12.23
N SER A 123 -30.36 -9.25 11.35
CA SER A 123 -31.42 -9.66 10.43
C SER A 123 -31.51 -11.18 10.36
N PRO A 124 -32.70 -11.74 10.09
CA PRO A 124 -32.84 -13.17 9.87
C PRO A 124 -32.02 -13.62 8.65
N TRP A 125 -31.66 -14.90 8.65
CA TRP A 125 -31.02 -15.52 7.48
C TRP A 125 -31.86 -15.34 6.22
N PRO A 126 -31.24 -15.07 5.06
CA PRO A 126 -31.95 -14.98 3.79
C PRO A 126 -32.66 -16.29 3.46
N HIS A 127 -33.92 -16.22 2.99
CA HIS A 127 -34.75 -17.38 2.68
C HIS A 127 -34.18 -18.28 1.55
N TRP A 128 -33.34 -17.74 0.67
CA TRP A 128 -32.68 -18.50 -0.40
C TRP A 128 -31.48 -19.30 0.09
N LEU A 129 -30.92 -18.97 1.25
CA LEU A 129 -29.74 -19.61 1.80
C LEU A 129 -30.05 -21.05 2.25
N HIS A 130 -29.26 -22.00 1.78
CA HIS A 130 -29.48 -23.41 2.07
C HIS A 130 -29.28 -23.72 3.58
N PRO A 131 -30.20 -24.49 4.24
CA PRO A 131 -30.10 -24.77 5.68
C PRO A 131 -28.74 -25.34 6.14
N ARG A 132 -28.09 -26.16 5.34
CA ARG A 132 -26.73 -26.70 5.66
C ARG A 132 -25.65 -25.65 5.67
N VAL A 133 -25.83 -24.56 4.92
CA VAL A 133 -24.91 -23.41 4.96
C VAL A 133 -25.14 -22.60 6.24
N ILE A 134 -26.43 -22.44 6.64
CA ILE A 134 -26.78 -21.83 7.92
C ILE A 134 -26.17 -22.62 9.10
N GLU A 135 -26.37 -23.94 9.11
CA GLU A 135 -25.78 -24.83 10.14
C GLU A 135 -24.25 -24.67 10.23
N ALA A 136 -23.56 -24.50 9.08
CA ALA A 136 -22.12 -24.28 9.08
C ALA A 136 -21.74 -22.93 9.73
N PHE A 137 -22.50 -21.86 9.50
CA PHE A 137 -22.27 -20.58 10.15
C PHE A 137 -22.58 -20.63 11.66
N GLU A 138 -23.69 -21.25 12.03
CA GLU A 138 -24.09 -21.44 13.44
C GLU A 138 -23.07 -22.27 14.22
N SER A 139 -22.41 -23.23 13.59
CA SER A 139 -21.38 -24.07 14.23
C SER A 139 -20.15 -23.26 14.69
N LEU A 140 -19.92 -22.07 14.13
CA LEU A 140 -18.89 -21.13 14.53
C LEU A 140 -19.43 -19.93 15.32
N GLY A 141 -20.66 -20.04 15.86
CA GLY A 141 -21.26 -19.05 16.75
C GLY A 141 -21.92 -17.86 16.04
N VAL A 142 -22.14 -17.94 14.72
CA VAL A 142 -22.91 -16.93 14.00
C VAL A 142 -24.37 -17.36 13.95
N HIS A 143 -25.18 -16.88 14.91
CA HIS A 143 -26.60 -17.23 14.97
C HIS A 143 -27.48 -16.28 14.18
N GLU A 144 -27.16 -15.01 14.15
CA GLU A 144 -27.84 -13.97 13.37
C GLU A 144 -26.82 -13.07 12.68
N PRO A 145 -26.90 -12.89 11.35
CA PRO A 145 -26.03 -11.99 10.62
C PRO A 145 -26.42 -10.53 10.84
N TYR A 146 -25.46 -9.63 10.69
CA TYR A 146 -25.74 -8.20 10.71
C TYR A 146 -26.56 -7.77 9.47
N THR A 147 -27.42 -6.78 9.64
CA THR A 147 -28.31 -6.28 8.58
C THR A 147 -27.57 -5.92 7.28
N HIS A 148 -26.43 -5.25 7.36
CA HIS A 148 -25.64 -4.89 6.18
C HIS A 148 -25.03 -6.13 5.47
N GLN A 149 -24.73 -7.19 6.21
CA GLN A 149 -24.25 -8.45 5.64
C GLN A 149 -25.33 -9.13 4.81
N VAL A 150 -26.56 -9.15 5.34
CA VAL A 150 -27.73 -9.72 4.63
C VAL A 150 -28.06 -8.89 3.38
N GLN A 151 -28.04 -7.56 3.49
CA GLN A 151 -28.29 -6.67 2.34
C GLN A 151 -27.30 -6.92 1.20
N ALA A 152 -26.02 -7.02 1.52
CA ALA A 152 -24.98 -7.26 0.52
C ALA A 152 -25.05 -8.67 -0.08
N ALA A 153 -25.32 -9.68 0.75
CA ALA A 153 -25.52 -11.05 0.29
C ALA A 153 -26.72 -11.17 -0.63
N GLN A 154 -27.83 -10.49 -0.30
CA GLN A 154 -29.04 -10.43 -1.13
C GLN A 154 -28.76 -9.77 -2.49
N ALA A 155 -28.04 -8.64 -2.50
CA ALA A 155 -27.66 -7.96 -3.74
C ALA A 155 -26.81 -8.86 -4.63
N ALA A 156 -25.82 -9.57 -4.04
CA ALA A 156 -24.95 -10.49 -4.77
C ALA A 156 -25.71 -11.73 -5.30
N HIS A 157 -26.67 -12.23 -4.55
CA HIS A 157 -27.54 -13.34 -4.99
C HIS A 157 -28.42 -12.91 -6.17
N CYS A 158 -29.08 -11.75 -6.09
CA CYS A 158 -29.89 -11.22 -7.17
C CYS A 158 -29.04 -10.95 -8.44
N ALA A 159 -27.81 -10.41 -8.29
CA ALA A 159 -26.88 -10.19 -9.39
C ALA A 159 -26.49 -11.53 -10.07
N PHE A 160 -26.27 -12.56 -9.26
CA PHE A 160 -25.97 -13.90 -9.75
C PHE A 160 -27.14 -14.53 -10.54
N ASP A 161 -28.37 -14.40 -10.04
CA ASP A 161 -29.58 -14.86 -10.74
C ASP A 161 -29.75 -14.19 -12.10
N ALA A 162 -29.51 -12.87 -12.16
CA ALA A 162 -29.55 -12.11 -13.40
C ALA A 162 -28.47 -12.59 -14.39
N ALA A 163 -27.22 -12.80 -13.92
CA ALA A 163 -26.14 -13.31 -14.76
C ALA A 163 -26.42 -14.71 -15.31
N LEU A 164 -27.01 -15.61 -14.50
CA LEU A 164 -27.43 -16.93 -14.98
C LEU A 164 -28.53 -16.86 -16.04
N ALA A 165 -29.49 -15.94 -15.89
CA ALA A 165 -30.57 -15.74 -16.89
C ALA A 165 -30.01 -15.24 -18.22
N GLU A 166 -29.04 -14.31 -18.21
CA GLU A 166 -28.34 -13.84 -19.41
C GLU A 166 -27.55 -14.96 -20.10
N ASP A 167 -26.80 -15.75 -19.36
CA ASP A 167 -26.04 -16.89 -19.90
C ASP A 167 -26.96 -17.90 -20.53
N ALA A 168 -28.11 -18.21 -19.93
CA ALA A 168 -29.12 -19.09 -20.47
C ALA A 168 -29.76 -18.55 -21.80
N HIS A 169 -30.04 -17.26 -21.83
CA HIS A 169 -30.58 -16.59 -23.03
C HIS A 169 -29.56 -16.63 -24.19
N ARG A 170 -28.27 -16.32 -23.93
CA ARG A 170 -27.22 -16.41 -24.96
C ARG A 170 -26.99 -17.81 -25.51
N LEU A 171 -27.28 -18.85 -24.74
CA LEU A 171 -27.16 -20.24 -25.16
C LEU A 171 -28.37 -20.71 -25.98
N SER A 172 -29.56 -20.21 -25.70
CA SER A 172 -30.81 -20.61 -26.38
C SER A 172 -30.98 -19.95 -27.75
N PHE A 173 -30.51 -18.73 -27.93
CA PHE A 173 -30.54 -18.00 -29.20
C PHE A 173 -29.12 -18.02 -29.81
N GLY A 174 -28.76 -19.10 -30.51
CA GLY A 174 -27.54 -19.20 -31.29
C GLY A 174 -27.33 -17.97 -32.17
N ARG A 175 -26.09 -17.39 -32.17
CA ARG A 175 -25.61 -16.22 -32.89
C ARG A 175 -26.62 -15.67 -33.92
N ALA A 176 -27.57 -14.87 -33.51
CA ALA A 176 -28.25 -13.94 -34.39
C ALA A 176 -27.28 -12.75 -34.57
N SER A 177 -26.94 -12.56 -35.82
CA SER A 177 -26.18 -11.48 -36.42
C SER A 177 -26.27 -10.13 -35.70
N GLY A 178 -25.16 -9.43 -35.71
CA GLY A 178 -24.92 -8.11 -35.14
C GLY A 178 -26.01 -7.08 -35.38
N GLN A 179 -25.92 -6.04 -34.52
CA GLN A 179 -26.74 -4.85 -34.46
C GLN A 179 -28.01 -4.99 -33.62
N GLY A 180 -27.94 -4.40 -32.46
CA GLY A 180 -29.05 -4.09 -31.59
C GLY A 180 -28.56 -3.90 -30.17
N HIS A 181 -28.23 -2.67 -29.78
CA HIS A 181 -28.28 -2.26 -28.39
C HIS A 181 -29.76 -2.42 -27.97
N ASP A 182 -30.04 -3.51 -27.27
CA ASP A 182 -31.35 -3.72 -26.66
C ASP A 182 -31.40 -2.91 -25.39
N GLU A 183 -32.12 -1.80 -25.38
CA GLU A 183 -32.27 -0.89 -24.23
C GLU A 183 -33.08 -1.51 -23.06
N SER A 184 -33.44 -2.78 -23.15
CA SER A 184 -34.13 -3.51 -22.07
C SER A 184 -33.22 -4.51 -21.32
N GLY A 185 -31.91 -4.43 -21.46
CA GLY A 185 -30.94 -5.34 -20.83
C GLY A 185 -30.92 -5.19 -19.33
N THR A 186 -31.29 -6.19 -18.60
CA THR A 186 -30.90 -6.41 -17.20
C THR A 186 -29.38 -6.55 -17.17
N THR A 187 -28.68 -5.43 -17.01
CA THR A 187 -27.22 -5.41 -16.89
C THR A 187 -26.83 -6.13 -15.60
N ALA A 188 -25.93 -7.11 -15.71
CA ALA A 188 -25.42 -7.83 -14.53
C ALA A 188 -24.87 -6.83 -13.50
N ARG A 189 -25.42 -6.88 -12.27
CA ARG A 189 -25.00 -6.00 -11.18
C ARG A 189 -23.84 -6.63 -10.42
N HIS A 190 -23.00 -5.77 -9.84
CA HIS A 190 -21.88 -6.14 -8.98
C HIS A 190 -22.08 -5.49 -7.62
N VAL A 191 -21.37 -5.93 -6.58
CA VAL A 191 -21.60 -5.46 -5.21
C VAL A 191 -20.28 -5.01 -4.59
N ILE A 192 -20.30 -3.89 -3.88
CA ILE A 192 -19.22 -3.50 -2.98
C ILE A 192 -19.74 -3.23 -1.58
N VAL A 193 -19.07 -3.80 -0.57
CA VAL A 193 -19.28 -3.50 0.84
C VAL A 193 -18.13 -2.62 1.30
N ALA A 194 -18.42 -1.35 1.58
CA ALA A 194 -17.44 -0.36 2.01
C ALA A 194 -17.80 0.10 3.44
N THR A 195 -17.57 -0.78 4.41
CA THR A 195 -17.86 -0.55 5.83
C THR A 195 -16.58 -0.56 6.65
N GLY A 196 -16.61 0.03 7.85
CA GLY A 196 -15.46 0.10 8.75
C GLY A 196 -14.80 -1.25 9.04
N THR A 197 -13.63 -1.22 9.66
CA THR A 197 -12.93 -2.42 10.13
C THR A 197 -13.77 -3.21 11.14
N ALA A 198 -13.52 -4.50 11.28
CA ALA A 198 -14.22 -5.40 12.20
C ALA A 198 -15.77 -5.47 12.03
N SER A 199 -16.31 -5.07 10.88
CA SER A 199 -17.75 -5.15 10.59
C SER A 199 -18.22 -6.54 10.09
N GLY A 200 -17.31 -7.52 10.03
CA GLY A 200 -17.64 -8.88 9.59
C GLY A 200 -17.98 -9.00 8.10
N LYS A 201 -17.34 -8.19 7.25
CA LYS A 201 -17.55 -8.16 5.76
C LYS A 201 -17.47 -9.53 5.12
N SER A 202 -16.64 -10.44 5.62
CA SER A 202 -16.45 -11.77 5.04
C SER A 202 -17.75 -12.57 4.95
N LEU A 203 -18.60 -12.52 5.98
CA LEU A 203 -19.86 -13.25 5.98
C LEU A 203 -20.77 -12.84 4.82
N SER A 204 -20.72 -11.58 4.40
CA SER A 204 -21.61 -11.04 3.35
C SER A 204 -21.35 -11.64 1.96
N TYR A 205 -20.09 -11.98 1.63
CA TYR A 205 -19.79 -12.70 0.38
C TYR A 205 -19.73 -14.22 0.58
N LEU A 206 -19.48 -14.71 1.78
CA LEU A 206 -19.47 -16.15 2.04
C LEU A 206 -20.88 -16.75 1.96
N MET A 207 -21.94 -16.02 2.36
CA MET A 207 -23.32 -16.51 2.23
C MET A 207 -23.66 -16.93 0.80
N PRO A 208 -23.61 -16.05 -0.23
CA PRO A 208 -23.95 -16.44 -1.60
C PRO A 208 -22.91 -17.38 -2.22
N ALA A 209 -21.62 -17.25 -1.86
CA ALA A 209 -20.59 -18.14 -2.35
C ALA A 209 -20.77 -19.58 -1.86
N PHE A 210 -21.00 -19.77 -0.57
CA PHE A 210 -21.19 -21.10 0.04
C PHE A 210 -22.48 -21.77 -0.46
N ASP A 211 -23.57 -21.01 -0.61
CA ASP A 211 -24.80 -21.53 -1.17
C ASP A 211 -24.59 -22.06 -2.60
N ALA A 212 -23.96 -21.27 -3.44
CA ALA A 212 -23.67 -21.67 -4.82
C ALA A 212 -22.73 -22.88 -4.88
N LEU A 213 -21.67 -22.93 -4.04
CA LEU A 213 -20.73 -24.06 -3.98
C LEU A 213 -21.41 -25.34 -3.48
N TYR A 214 -22.21 -25.24 -2.42
CA TYR A 214 -22.92 -26.39 -1.85
C TYR A 214 -23.92 -27.01 -2.85
N ARG A 215 -24.75 -26.17 -3.49
CA ARG A 215 -25.70 -26.61 -4.53
C ARG A 215 -24.98 -27.17 -5.75
N GLY A 216 -23.92 -26.50 -6.19
CA GLY A 216 -23.12 -26.96 -7.33
C GLY A 216 -22.44 -28.31 -7.12
N ALA A 217 -21.95 -28.60 -5.90
CA ALA A 217 -21.36 -29.89 -5.54
C ALA A 217 -22.39 -31.02 -5.56
N ARG A 218 -23.65 -30.73 -5.24
CA ARG A 218 -24.78 -31.70 -5.22
C ARG A 218 -25.54 -31.77 -6.53
N ARG A 219 -25.18 -30.93 -7.52
CA ARG A 219 -25.91 -30.78 -8.77
C ARG A 219 -27.35 -30.31 -8.58
N GLU A 220 -27.61 -29.58 -7.51
CA GLU A 220 -28.88 -28.90 -7.28
C GLU A 220 -28.99 -27.63 -8.15
N PRO A 221 -30.22 -27.13 -8.45
CA PRO A 221 -30.37 -25.86 -9.15
C PRO A 221 -29.67 -24.73 -8.36
N LEU A 222 -28.82 -23.98 -9.05
CA LEU A 222 -28.10 -22.85 -8.46
C LEU A 222 -29.02 -21.66 -8.15
N SER A 223 -30.20 -21.61 -8.80
CA SER A 223 -31.18 -20.54 -8.63
C SER A 223 -32.58 -21.06 -8.98
N ALA A 224 -33.63 -20.45 -8.41
CA ALA A 224 -35.02 -20.76 -8.72
C ALA A 224 -35.39 -20.46 -10.17
N THR A 225 -34.69 -19.52 -10.83
CA THR A 225 -34.90 -19.17 -12.23
C THR A 225 -34.23 -20.17 -13.22
N ALA A 226 -33.22 -20.91 -12.75
CA ALA A 226 -32.50 -21.89 -13.57
C ALA A 226 -33.28 -23.19 -13.83
N THR A 227 -34.39 -23.43 -13.15
CA THR A 227 -35.21 -24.64 -13.29
C THR A 227 -35.91 -24.73 -14.62
N ASN A 228 -36.12 -23.61 -15.33
CA ASN A 228 -36.90 -23.54 -16.60
C ASN A 228 -36.02 -23.55 -17.86
N ALA A 229 -34.71 -23.39 -17.76
CA ALA A 229 -33.83 -23.48 -18.90
C ALA A 229 -33.26 -24.90 -18.95
N GLY A 230 -33.58 -25.72 -19.92
CA GLY A 230 -33.04 -27.06 -20.14
C GLY A 230 -31.52 -27.09 -20.20
N SER A 231 -30.89 -26.87 -19.04
CA SER A 231 -29.45 -26.69 -18.87
C SER A 231 -28.77 -28.06 -18.98
N THR A 232 -28.04 -28.24 -20.05
CA THR A 232 -27.04 -29.30 -20.18
C THR A 232 -26.07 -29.21 -19.03
N GLY A 233 -25.72 -30.34 -18.39
CA GLY A 233 -24.98 -30.47 -17.10
C GLY A 233 -23.66 -29.76 -16.94
N PHE A 234 -23.26 -28.87 -17.85
CA PHE A 234 -22.09 -27.97 -17.74
C PHE A 234 -22.30 -26.76 -16.81
N HIS A 235 -23.56 -26.35 -16.56
CA HIS A 235 -23.88 -25.15 -15.78
C HIS A 235 -24.08 -25.39 -14.29
N GLN A 236 -23.85 -26.58 -13.77
CA GLN A 236 -24.11 -26.94 -12.39
C GLN A 236 -22.86 -26.78 -11.46
N ARG A 237 -21.70 -26.46 -12.01
CA ARG A 237 -20.53 -26.18 -11.18
C ARG A 237 -20.49 -24.72 -10.78
N ALA A 238 -20.24 -24.47 -9.49
CA ALA A 238 -19.94 -23.14 -8.98
C ALA A 238 -18.51 -23.12 -8.47
N ASN A 239 -17.75 -22.11 -8.86
CA ASN A 239 -16.41 -21.83 -8.38
C ASN A 239 -16.33 -20.38 -7.94
N VAL A 240 -15.47 -20.10 -6.98
CA VAL A 240 -15.21 -18.78 -6.43
C VAL A 240 -13.71 -18.47 -6.54
N LEU A 241 -13.39 -17.30 -7.02
CA LEU A 241 -12.04 -16.75 -7.04
C LEU A 241 -11.96 -15.61 -6.04
N TYR A 242 -11.13 -15.75 -5.03
CA TYR A 242 -10.85 -14.72 -4.04
C TYR A 242 -9.48 -14.12 -4.30
N ILE A 243 -9.42 -12.79 -4.38
CA ILE A 243 -8.22 -12.04 -4.70
C ILE A 243 -7.93 -11.08 -3.55
N SER A 244 -6.77 -11.23 -2.92
CA SER A 244 -6.32 -10.33 -1.86
C SER A 244 -4.98 -9.66 -2.22
N PRO A 245 -4.72 -8.46 -1.71
CA PRO A 245 -3.46 -7.75 -1.98
C PRO A 245 -2.22 -8.41 -1.37
N ALA A 246 -2.40 -9.28 -0.37
CA ALA A 246 -1.32 -9.89 0.40
C ALA A 246 -1.54 -11.39 0.62
N ARG A 247 -0.46 -12.19 0.58
CA ARG A 247 -0.47 -13.65 0.81
C ARG A 247 -0.95 -14.01 2.22
N ALA A 248 -0.51 -13.26 3.23
CA ALA A 248 -0.92 -13.48 4.63
C ALA A 248 -2.45 -13.43 4.79
N LEU A 249 -3.09 -12.46 4.16
CA LEU A 249 -4.54 -12.33 4.15
C LEU A 249 -5.23 -13.53 3.49
N SER A 250 -4.69 -14.04 2.37
CA SER A 250 -5.20 -15.26 1.74
C SER A 250 -5.09 -16.48 2.66
N ALA A 251 -3.99 -16.63 3.39
CA ALA A 251 -3.78 -17.73 4.31
C ALA A 251 -4.74 -17.68 5.51
N ASP A 252 -4.94 -16.49 6.10
CA ASP A 252 -5.90 -16.30 7.20
C ASP A 252 -7.33 -16.57 6.75
N GLN A 253 -7.71 -16.08 5.57
CA GLN A 253 -9.03 -16.37 4.99
C GLN A 253 -9.22 -17.85 4.68
N LEU A 254 -8.19 -18.56 4.21
CA LEU A 254 -8.27 -20.01 3.99
C LEU A 254 -8.56 -20.74 5.30
N ASN A 255 -7.86 -20.39 6.39
CA ASN A 255 -8.09 -20.97 7.71
C ASN A 255 -9.53 -20.70 8.19
N ALA A 256 -10.01 -19.46 8.06
CA ALA A 256 -11.37 -19.08 8.42
C ALA A 256 -12.43 -19.83 7.59
N ILE A 257 -12.23 -19.97 6.28
CA ILE A 257 -13.15 -20.65 5.37
C ILE A 257 -13.18 -22.15 5.63
N THR A 258 -12.04 -22.79 5.87
CA THR A 258 -11.97 -24.24 6.12
C THR A 258 -12.57 -24.64 7.46
N ALA A 259 -12.56 -23.75 8.45
CA ALA A 259 -13.17 -23.97 9.77
C ALA A 259 -14.69 -24.21 9.70
N TYR A 260 -15.38 -23.77 8.65
CA TYR A 260 -16.82 -24.02 8.46
C TYR A 260 -17.13 -25.48 8.11
N HIS A 261 -16.17 -26.30 7.73
CA HIS A 261 -16.33 -27.70 7.36
C HIS A 261 -17.52 -27.99 6.42
N LEU A 262 -17.81 -27.06 5.50
CA LEU A 262 -18.93 -27.16 4.58
C LEU A 262 -18.71 -28.33 3.59
N PRO A 263 -19.63 -29.31 3.51
CA PRO A 263 -19.50 -30.41 2.57
C PRO A 263 -19.49 -29.95 1.11
N GLY A 264 -18.48 -30.40 0.35
CA GLY A 264 -18.30 -30.02 -1.06
C GLY A 264 -17.48 -28.74 -1.27
N LEU A 265 -17.04 -28.09 -0.21
CA LEU A 265 -16.08 -26.99 -0.26
C LEU A 265 -14.65 -27.55 -0.35
N ASN A 266 -13.94 -27.20 -1.39
CA ASN A 266 -12.53 -27.48 -1.61
C ASN A 266 -11.78 -26.15 -1.76
N ALA A 267 -11.49 -25.52 -0.64
CA ALA A 267 -10.76 -24.25 -0.61
C ALA A 267 -9.25 -24.48 -0.63
N ALA A 268 -8.52 -23.67 -1.40
CA ALA A 268 -7.06 -23.74 -1.44
C ALA A 268 -6.45 -22.38 -1.84
N THR A 269 -5.25 -22.08 -1.35
CA THR A 269 -4.44 -20.97 -1.85
C THR A 269 -3.74 -21.37 -3.15
N TYR A 270 -3.62 -20.38 -4.04
CA TYR A 270 -2.80 -20.49 -5.23
C TYR A 270 -1.97 -19.23 -5.36
N ASP A 271 -0.79 -19.25 -4.77
CA ASP A 271 0.13 -18.13 -4.68
C ASP A 271 1.59 -18.56 -4.90
N GLY A 272 2.54 -17.65 -4.65
CA GLY A 272 3.97 -17.94 -4.83
C GLY A 272 4.48 -19.04 -3.90
N ASP A 273 3.88 -19.19 -2.74
CA ASP A 273 4.30 -20.15 -1.71
C ASP A 273 3.67 -21.55 -1.91
N THR A 274 2.67 -21.68 -2.80
CA THR A 274 2.00 -22.94 -3.11
C THR A 274 2.99 -23.92 -3.76
N PRO A 275 3.26 -25.09 -3.14
CA PRO A 275 4.18 -26.09 -3.68
C PRO A 275 3.78 -26.57 -5.08
N ALA A 276 4.77 -26.86 -5.94
CA ALA A 276 4.51 -27.26 -7.32
C ALA A 276 3.59 -28.49 -7.45
N GLN A 277 3.69 -29.44 -6.51
CA GLN A 277 2.85 -30.65 -6.47
C GLN A 277 1.39 -30.31 -6.17
N GLU A 278 1.13 -29.35 -5.29
CA GLU A 278 -0.22 -28.91 -4.91
C GLU A 278 -0.87 -28.06 -6.01
N ARG A 279 -0.09 -27.32 -6.79
CA ARG A 279 -0.63 -26.47 -7.87
C ARG A 279 -1.49 -27.23 -8.87
N ARG A 280 -1.14 -28.50 -9.15
CA ARG A 280 -1.95 -29.36 -10.02
C ARG A 280 -3.28 -29.71 -9.37
N TRP A 281 -3.23 -30.14 -8.11
CA TRP A 281 -4.43 -30.50 -7.34
C TRP A 281 -5.41 -29.33 -7.24
N VAL A 282 -4.90 -28.11 -6.96
CA VAL A 282 -5.72 -26.90 -6.90
C VAL A 282 -6.48 -26.67 -8.21
N ARG A 283 -5.80 -26.75 -9.36
CA ARG A 283 -6.43 -26.57 -10.67
C ARG A 283 -7.52 -27.59 -10.98
N GLU A 284 -7.34 -28.84 -10.53
CA GLU A 284 -8.22 -29.95 -10.86
C GLU A 284 -9.40 -30.09 -9.88
N HIS A 285 -9.23 -29.72 -8.62
CA HIS A 285 -10.16 -30.07 -7.54
C HIS A 285 -10.70 -28.88 -6.74
N ALA A 286 -9.93 -27.80 -6.58
CA ALA A 286 -10.41 -26.64 -5.82
C ALA A 286 -11.59 -25.97 -6.52
N ASN A 287 -12.58 -25.57 -5.71
CA ASN A 287 -13.71 -24.77 -6.15
C ASN A 287 -13.82 -23.41 -5.46
N PHE A 288 -12.99 -23.18 -4.44
CA PHE A 288 -12.73 -21.87 -3.83
C PHE A 288 -11.21 -21.63 -3.85
N VAL A 289 -10.76 -20.80 -4.79
CA VAL A 289 -9.34 -20.49 -4.98
C VAL A 289 -9.03 -19.12 -4.44
N LEU A 290 -8.12 -19.06 -3.46
CA LEU A 290 -7.60 -17.81 -2.91
C LEU A 290 -6.26 -17.51 -3.56
N THR A 291 -6.10 -16.29 -4.09
CA THR A 291 -4.91 -15.93 -4.85
C THR A 291 -4.53 -14.46 -4.65
N THR A 292 -3.37 -14.09 -5.15
CA THR A 292 -2.91 -12.70 -5.21
C THR A 292 -2.98 -12.18 -6.66
N PRO A 293 -2.99 -10.87 -6.88
CA PRO A 293 -2.94 -10.29 -8.23
C PRO A 293 -1.77 -10.81 -9.07
N ASP A 294 -0.60 -10.98 -8.45
CA ASP A 294 0.58 -11.51 -9.13
C ASP A 294 0.32 -12.89 -9.70
N MET A 295 -0.25 -13.79 -8.89
CA MET A 295 -0.55 -15.16 -9.33
C MET A 295 -1.76 -15.21 -10.26
N LEU A 296 -2.70 -14.29 -10.17
CA LEU A 296 -3.74 -14.13 -11.19
C LEU A 296 -3.12 -13.81 -12.54
N ASN A 297 -2.12 -12.88 -12.59
CA ASN A 297 -1.41 -12.52 -13.81
C ASN A 297 -0.61 -13.71 -14.39
N TYR A 298 0.34 -14.24 -13.60
CA TYR A 298 1.29 -15.24 -14.08
C TYR A 298 0.73 -16.66 -14.11
N GLY A 299 0.01 -17.06 -13.07
CA GLY A 299 -0.41 -18.44 -12.83
C GLY A 299 -1.74 -18.81 -13.44
N ILE A 300 -2.70 -17.87 -13.48
CA ILE A 300 -4.07 -18.14 -13.91
C ILE A 300 -4.29 -17.61 -15.34
N LEU A 301 -4.19 -16.31 -15.57
CA LEU A 301 -4.48 -15.71 -16.88
C LEU A 301 -3.45 -16.13 -17.93
N GLY A 302 -2.17 -16.10 -17.63
CA GLY A 302 -1.11 -16.57 -18.53
C GLY A 302 -1.25 -18.05 -18.92
N ASN A 303 -1.97 -18.84 -18.12
CA ASN A 303 -2.20 -20.27 -18.31
C ASN A 303 -3.69 -20.65 -18.31
N HIS A 304 -4.58 -19.73 -18.70
CA HIS A 304 -6.03 -19.87 -18.58
C HIS A 304 -6.60 -21.17 -19.19
N ARG A 305 -5.94 -21.74 -20.19
CA ARG A 305 -6.34 -23.02 -20.79
C ARG A 305 -6.25 -24.18 -19.81
N GLN A 306 -5.27 -24.19 -18.91
CA GLN A 306 -5.15 -25.19 -17.84
C GLN A 306 -6.22 -24.96 -16.75
N TRP A 307 -6.74 -23.74 -16.63
CA TRP A 307 -7.79 -23.34 -15.71
C TRP A 307 -9.20 -23.40 -16.31
N ALA A 308 -9.35 -23.90 -17.55
CA ALA A 308 -10.61 -23.88 -18.28
C ALA A 308 -11.80 -24.48 -17.50
N ASN A 309 -11.57 -25.57 -16.74
CA ASN A 309 -12.63 -26.23 -15.94
C ASN A 309 -13.06 -25.35 -14.76
N PHE A 310 -12.12 -24.69 -14.09
CA PHE A 310 -12.40 -23.76 -13.02
C PHE A 310 -13.13 -22.52 -13.56
N LEU A 311 -12.60 -21.90 -14.62
CA LEU A 311 -13.15 -20.68 -15.22
C LEU A 311 -14.58 -20.87 -15.76
N ARG A 312 -14.91 -22.01 -16.36
CA ARG A 312 -16.28 -22.31 -16.81
C ARG A 312 -17.30 -22.36 -15.67
N GLY A 313 -16.86 -22.72 -14.47
CA GLY A 313 -17.70 -22.72 -13.27
C GLY A 313 -17.63 -21.43 -12.45
N LEU A 314 -16.82 -20.43 -12.83
CA LEU A 314 -16.61 -19.22 -12.05
C LEU A 314 -17.89 -18.41 -11.92
N ARG A 315 -18.35 -18.20 -10.68
CA ARG A 315 -19.59 -17.47 -10.37
C ARG A 315 -19.37 -16.19 -9.61
N TYR A 316 -18.42 -16.21 -8.69
CA TYR A 316 -18.05 -15.04 -7.90
C TYR A 316 -16.56 -14.78 -8.01
N VAL A 317 -16.21 -13.50 -8.18
CA VAL A 317 -14.86 -12.97 -8.03
C VAL A 317 -14.90 -12.01 -6.86
N VAL A 318 -14.32 -12.41 -5.75
CA VAL A 318 -14.25 -11.59 -4.53
C VAL A 318 -12.93 -10.82 -4.54
N LEU A 319 -13.01 -9.51 -4.43
CA LEU A 319 -11.88 -8.60 -4.31
C LEU A 319 -11.86 -8.07 -2.88
N ASP A 320 -10.88 -8.49 -2.11
CA ASP A 320 -10.75 -8.03 -0.74
C ASP A 320 -9.82 -6.84 -0.62
N GLU A 321 -10.04 -6.02 0.43
CA GLU A 321 -9.30 -4.80 0.70
C GLU A 321 -9.20 -3.87 -0.54
N VAL A 322 -10.35 -3.64 -1.22
CA VAL A 322 -10.44 -2.89 -2.49
C VAL A 322 -9.78 -1.50 -2.39
N HIS A 323 -9.85 -0.85 -1.23
CA HIS A 323 -9.23 0.45 -0.99
C HIS A 323 -7.68 0.44 -1.11
N SER A 324 -7.05 -0.74 -1.06
CA SER A 324 -5.61 -0.91 -1.29
C SER A 324 -5.21 -0.79 -2.77
N TYR A 325 -6.17 -0.92 -3.69
CA TYR A 325 -5.94 -0.84 -5.13
C TYR A 325 -6.00 0.60 -5.61
N ARG A 326 -4.97 1.38 -5.29
CA ARG A 326 -4.84 2.81 -5.62
C ARG A 326 -3.54 3.08 -6.40
N GLY A 327 -3.42 4.27 -6.97
CA GLY A 327 -2.24 4.70 -7.72
C GLY A 327 -1.91 3.77 -8.89
N VAL A 328 -0.63 3.53 -9.13
CA VAL A 328 -0.15 2.64 -10.19
C VAL A 328 -0.58 1.20 -9.96
N PHE A 329 -0.53 0.71 -8.71
CA PHE A 329 -1.00 -0.62 -8.37
C PHE A 329 -2.48 -0.80 -8.71
N GLY A 330 -3.33 0.18 -8.35
CA GLY A 330 -4.76 0.17 -8.72
C GLY A 330 -4.99 0.16 -10.23
N ALA A 331 -4.18 0.89 -10.99
CA ALA A 331 -4.23 0.91 -12.45
C ALA A 331 -3.87 -0.46 -13.06
N HIS A 332 -2.86 -1.14 -12.51
CA HIS A 332 -2.53 -2.52 -12.90
C HIS A 332 -3.67 -3.50 -12.59
N ILE A 333 -4.23 -3.44 -11.37
CA ILE A 333 -5.35 -4.31 -10.99
C ILE A 333 -6.56 -4.08 -11.88
N ALA A 334 -6.88 -2.83 -12.19
CA ALA A 334 -7.98 -2.51 -13.10
C ALA A 334 -7.80 -3.16 -14.49
N ASN A 335 -6.58 -3.15 -15.04
CA ASN A 335 -6.29 -3.81 -16.33
C ASN A 335 -6.26 -5.34 -16.19
N LEU A 336 -5.78 -5.86 -15.08
CA LEU A 336 -5.81 -7.29 -14.79
C LEU A 336 -7.23 -7.84 -14.73
N LEU A 337 -8.15 -7.11 -14.10
CA LEU A 337 -9.58 -7.48 -14.02
C LEU A 337 -10.28 -7.37 -15.36
N ARG A 338 -9.91 -6.40 -16.22
CA ARG A 338 -10.40 -6.33 -17.60
C ARG A 338 -9.96 -7.57 -18.40
N ARG A 339 -8.71 -8.01 -18.23
CA ARG A 339 -8.20 -9.25 -18.82
C ARG A 339 -8.96 -10.47 -18.28
N LEU A 340 -9.21 -10.55 -16.98
CA LEU A 340 -10.00 -11.62 -16.37
C LEU A 340 -11.41 -11.67 -16.95
N ARG A 341 -12.12 -10.54 -17.05
CA ARG A 341 -13.46 -10.45 -17.67
C ARG A 341 -13.42 -10.93 -19.11
N ARG A 342 -12.41 -10.53 -19.87
CA ARG A 342 -12.22 -10.97 -21.26
C ARG A 342 -12.01 -12.48 -21.35
N VAL A 343 -11.18 -13.05 -20.49
CA VAL A 343 -10.96 -14.51 -20.42
C VAL A 343 -12.23 -15.23 -19.99
N CYS A 344 -12.99 -14.73 -19.02
CA CYS A 344 -14.30 -15.30 -18.66
C CYS A 344 -15.27 -15.30 -19.83
N ALA A 345 -15.31 -14.23 -20.63
CA ALA A 345 -16.14 -14.15 -21.83
C ALA A 345 -15.77 -15.22 -22.89
N LEU A 346 -14.47 -15.58 -23.04
CA LEU A 346 -14.05 -16.71 -23.89
C LEU A 346 -14.66 -18.04 -23.44
N TYR A 347 -14.83 -18.22 -22.13
CA TYR A 347 -15.47 -19.41 -21.54
C TYR A 347 -16.99 -19.28 -21.40
N ARG A 348 -17.57 -18.16 -21.88
CA ARG A 348 -19.02 -17.87 -21.86
C ARG A 348 -19.56 -17.78 -20.42
N VAL A 349 -18.83 -17.12 -19.53
CA VAL A 349 -19.18 -16.91 -18.14
C VAL A 349 -19.06 -15.42 -17.81
N ASN A 350 -20.05 -14.91 -17.07
CA ASN A 350 -20.07 -13.54 -16.57
C ASN A 350 -20.17 -13.59 -15.03
N PRO A 351 -19.04 -13.64 -14.30
CA PRO A 351 -19.07 -13.74 -12.85
C PRO A 351 -19.52 -12.43 -12.20
N VAL A 352 -20.18 -12.54 -11.06
CA VAL A 352 -20.45 -11.40 -10.19
C VAL A 352 -19.15 -11.00 -9.50
N PHE A 353 -18.75 -9.72 -9.62
CA PHE A 353 -17.66 -9.15 -8.87
C PHE A 353 -18.17 -8.62 -7.54
N TYR A 354 -17.53 -9.03 -6.47
CA TYR A 354 -17.84 -8.64 -5.11
C TYR A 354 -16.64 -7.94 -4.48
N GLY A 355 -16.78 -6.67 -4.11
CA GLY A 355 -15.75 -5.88 -3.44
C GLY A 355 -15.97 -5.85 -1.93
N ALA A 356 -14.93 -6.14 -1.14
CA ALA A 356 -14.88 -5.85 0.28
C ALA A 356 -13.84 -4.74 0.52
N SER A 357 -14.26 -3.66 1.16
CA SER A 357 -13.41 -2.47 1.34
C SER A 357 -13.60 -1.88 2.73
N ALA A 358 -12.60 -1.14 3.21
CA ALA A 358 -12.84 -0.14 4.24
C ALA A 358 -13.74 0.98 3.69
N THR A 359 -14.15 1.90 4.57
CA THR A 359 -14.90 3.10 4.16
C THR A 359 -14.18 3.86 3.04
N SER A 360 -14.93 4.31 2.05
CA SER A 360 -14.45 5.11 0.91
C SER A 360 -15.51 6.15 0.58
N ALA A 361 -15.10 7.30 0.02
CA ALA A 361 -16.04 8.36 -0.36
C ALA A 361 -16.99 7.93 -1.48
N ASN A 362 -16.44 7.35 -2.55
CA ASN A 362 -17.18 6.96 -3.76
C ASN A 362 -16.98 5.46 -4.08
N PRO A 363 -17.48 4.54 -3.25
CA PRO A 363 -17.17 3.13 -3.41
C PRO A 363 -17.76 2.53 -4.70
N ALA A 364 -18.96 2.95 -5.13
CA ALA A 364 -19.57 2.46 -6.37
C ALA A 364 -18.76 2.87 -7.59
N GLU A 365 -18.44 4.16 -7.71
CA GLU A 365 -17.65 4.72 -8.81
C GLU A 365 -16.26 4.08 -8.90
N SER A 366 -15.54 4.05 -7.77
CA SER A 366 -14.18 3.50 -7.70
C SER A 366 -14.16 2.01 -8.06
N PHE A 367 -15.12 1.24 -7.56
CA PHE A 367 -15.21 -0.19 -7.86
C PHE A 367 -15.63 -0.45 -9.31
N ALA A 368 -16.58 0.32 -9.83
CA ALA A 368 -16.97 0.25 -11.24
C ALA A 368 -15.79 0.54 -12.17
N LYS A 369 -15.03 1.60 -11.89
CA LYS A 369 -13.81 1.94 -12.61
C LYS A 369 -12.76 0.83 -12.52
N LEU A 370 -12.60 0.20 -11.34
CA LEU A 370 -11.67 -0.89 -11.11
C LEU A 370 -12.00 -2.11 -11.96
N ILE A 371 -13.26 -2.55 -11.95
CA ILE A 371 -13.69 -3.74 -12.71
C ILE A 371 -14.05 -3.43 -14.17
N GLY A 372 -14.07 -2.15 -14.57
CA GLY A 372 -14.35 -1.71 -15.94
C GLY A 372 -15.80 -1.87 -16.37
N VAL A 373 -16.74 -1.42 -15.55
CA VAL A 373 -18.19 -1.39 -15.81
C VAL A 373 -18.75 0.01 -15.57
N PRO A 374 -19.95 0.35 -16.10
CA PRO A 374 -20.65 1.55 -15.70
C PRO A 374 -20.97 1.57 -14.21
N GLU A 375 -20.94 2.74 -13.57
CA GLU A 375 -21.22 2.90 -12.14
C GLU A 375 -22.60 2.36 -11.73
N GLY A 376 -23.63 2.61 -12.55
CA GLY A 376 -25.00 2.12 -12.33
C GLY A 376 -25.14 0.58 -12.22
N ASN A 377 -24.08 -0.16 -12.55
CA ASN A 377 -24.05 -1.62 -12.44
C ASN A 377 -23.44 -2.10 -11.10
N VAL A 378 -23.17 -1.22 -10.15
CA VAL A 378 -22.59 -1.53 -8.85
C VAL A 378 -23.53 -1.11 -7.72
N ASP A 379 -23.90 -2.06 -6.87
CA ASP A 379 -24.62 -1.80 -5.62
C ASP A 379 -23.60 -1.60 -4.49
N ALA A 380 -23.62 -0.44 -3.84
CA ALA A 380 -22.71 -0.12 -2.74
C ALA A 380 -23.42 -0.17 -1.39
N ILE A 381 -22.90 -0.96 -0.46
CA ILE A 381 -23.34 -1.04 0.94
C ILE A 381 -22.30 -0.34 1.81
N THR A 382 -22.65 0.83 2.35
CA THR A 382 -21.71 1.70 3.08
C THR A 382 -22.00 1.79 4.56
N ALA A 383 -23.24 1.54 4.99
CA ALA A 383 -23.63 1.59 6.39
C ALA A 383 -23.23 0.30 7.12
N SER A 384 -22.40 0.41 8.16
CA SER A 384 -22.08 -0.73 9.02
C SER A 384 -23.12 -0.83 10.16
N THR A 385 -23.66 -2.03 10.36
CA THR A 385 -24.59 -2.35 11.47
C THR A 385 -23.97 -3.29 12.50
N ALA A 386 -22.66 -3.53 12.45
CA ALA A 386 -21.93 -4.32 13.44
C ALA A 386 -21.80 -3.55 14.77
N PRO A 387 -21.79 -4.24 15.92
CA PRO A 387 -21.53 -3.60 17.21
C PRO A 387 -20.09 -3.06 17.28
N ARG A 388 -19.90 -2.04 18.12
CA ARG A 388 -18.60 -1.43 18.36
C ARG A 388 -18.57 -0.88 19.78
N GLY A 389 -17.49 -1.09 20.52
CA GLY A 389 -17.21 -0.42 21.80
C GLY A 389 -16.90 1.07 21.63
N GLU A 390 -16.82 1.79 22.72
CA GLU A 390 -16.36 3.17 22.72
C GLU A 390 -14.86 3.22 22.37
N SER A 391 -14.46 4.18 21.54
CA SER A 391 -13.05 4.39 21.22
C SER A 391 -12.66 5.83 21.51
N THR A 392 -11.60 6.00 22.31
CA THR A 392 -10.99 7.31 22.60
C THR A 392 -9.79 7.51 21.70
N VAL A 393 -9.82 8.56 20.90
CA VAL A 393 -8.73 8.92 19.99
C VAL A 393 -8.11 10.22 20.47
N ILE A 394 -6.81 10.21 20.79
CA ILE A 394 -6.05 11.35 21.27
C ILE A 394 -5.16 11.85 20.14
N LEU A 395 -5.20 13.15 19.86
CA LEU A 395 -4.24 13.83 19.01
C LEU A 395 -3.17 14.42 19.90
N TRP A 396 -1.93 14.00 19.68
CA TRP A 396 -0.78 14.31 20.52
C TRP A 396 0.30 15.04 19.73
N GLU A 397 0.67 16.21 20.22
CA GLU A 397 1.81 16.98 19.70
C GLU A 397 2.98 16.89 20.68
N PRO A 398 4.14 16.31 20.30
CA PRO A 398 5.29 16.18 21.18
C PRO A 398 5.86 17.53 21.63
N GLU A 399 6.42 17.57 22.82
CA GLU A 399 7.08 18.77 23.36
C GLU A 399 8.33 19.15 22.58
N PHE A 400 8.69 20.43 22.68
CA PHE A 400 9.98 20.90 22.22
C PHE A 400 11.10 20.38 23.13
N LEU A 401 12.22 20.07 22.53
CA LEU A 401 13.42 19.71 23.27
C LEU A 401 13.88 20.95 24.08
N PRO A 402 14.36 20.78 25.35
CA PRO A 402 14.93 21.87 26.10
C PRO A 402 16.12 22.50 25.38
N ASP A 403 16.27 23.82 25.44
CA ASP A 403 17.38 24.58 24.80
C ASP A 403 18.78 24.04 25.15
N THR A 404 18.96 23.51 26.37
CA THR A 404 20.21 22.86 26.77
C THR A 404 20.54 21.61 25.96
N GLN A 405 19.57 20.86 25.54
CA GLN A 405 19.78 19.65 24.68
C GLN A 405 20.00 20.02 23.23
N VAL A 406 19.42 21.14 22.79
CA VAL A 406 19.65 21.69 21.44
C VAL A 406 21.07 22.26 21.34
N THR A 407 21.50 23.03 22.33
CA THR A 407 22.85 23.60 22.37
C THR A 407 23.95 22.55 22.54
N ASP A 408 23.71 21.46 23.30
CA ASP A 408 24.67 20.36 23.43
C ASP A 408 24.78 19.56 22.10
N LYS A 409 23.67 19.38 21.36
CA LYS A 409 23.66 18.77 20.02
C LYS A 409 24.36 19.66 19.00
N LEU A 410 24.17 21.00 19.08
CA LEU A 410 24.79 21.97 18.17
C LEU A 410 26.31 22.12 18.46
N ALA A 411 26.70 22.09 19.71
CA ALA A 411 28.14 22.17 20.11
C ALA A 411 28.92 20.92 19.68
N ALA A 412 28.25 19.74 19.65
CA ALA A 412 28.84 18.49 19.22
C ALA A 412 28.89 18.34 17.69
N GLY A 413 28.07 19.11 16.92
CA GLY A 413 27.83 18.91 15.48
C GLY A 413 28.31 20.03 14.56
N ALA A 414 29.16 20.98 15.04
CA ALA A 414 29.63 22.07 14.18
C ALA A 414 30.64 21.56 13.14
N SER A 415 30.12 21.06 12.01
CA SER A 415 30.90 20.69 10.83
C SER A 415 31.03 21.87 9.86
N ALA A 416 32.19 22.00 9.20
CA ALA A 416 32.42 22.99 8.15
C ALA A 416 31.53 22.84 6.92
N PHE A 417 30.72 21.76 6.86
CA PHE A 417 29.79 21.40 5.77
C PHE A 417 28.33 21.25 6.24
N ASP A 418 28.00 21.74 7.45
CA ASP A 418 26.60 21.78 7.88
C ASP A 418 25.86 22.87 7.07
N THR A 419 25.09 22.43 6.09
CA THR A 419 24.41 23.25 5.10
C THR A 419 23.17 23.95 5.63
N ARG A 420 22.70 23.57 6.81
CA ARG A 420 21.58 24.26 7.47
C ARG A 420 21.95 25.71 7.77
N SER A 421 21.05 26.62 7.50
CA SER A 421 21.18 28.02 7.91
C SER A 421 21.35 28.10 9.45
N GLU A 422 21.98 29.16 9.93
CA GLU A 422 22.06 29.40 11.38
C GLU A 422 20.67 29.48 12.03
N ALA A 423 19.65 29.92 11.28
CA ALA A 423 18.26 29.91 11.72
C ALA A 423 17.69 28.50 11.87
N GLU A 424 17.96 27.59 10.92
CA GLU A 424 17.54 26.17 11.01
C GLU A 424 18.26 25.42 12.13
N LYS A 425 19.50 25.79 12.44
CA LYS A 425 20.24 25.23 13.59
C LYS A 425 19.67 25.69 14.93
N GLN A 426 19.08 26.87 14.97
CA GLN A 426 18.45 27.45 16.14
C GLN A 426 16.95 27.20 16.23
N ALA A 427 16.33 26.65 15.20
CA ALA A 427 14.92 26.32 15.21
C ALA A 427 14.60 25.33 16.36
N PRO A 428 13.54 25.58 17.14
CA PRO A 428 13.13 24.69 18.19
C PRO A 428 12.77 23.32 17.59
N GLN A 429 13.36 22.25 18.12
CA GLN A 429 13.13 20.89 17.67
C GLN A 429 12.19 20.19 18.64
N ARG A 430 11.21 19.45 18.15
CA ARG A 430 10.33 18.61 18.95
C ARG A 430 10.94 17.24 19.23
N ILE A 431 10.45 16.58 20.28
CA ILE A 431 10.68 15.15 20.49
C ILE A 431 10.11 14.42 19.27
N SER A 432 10.91 13.57 18.63
CA SER A 432 10.41 12.87 17.44
C SER A 432 9.25 11.92 17.76
N ALA A 433 8.30 11.74 16.83
CA ALA A 433 7.19 10.79 17.00
C ALA A 433 7.65 9.35 17.30
N ILE A 434 8.84 8.97 16.81
CA ILE A 434 9.47 7.67 17.09
C ILE A 434 9.89 7.57 18.56
N GLU A 435 10.51 8.60 19.08
CA GLU A 435 10.94 8.66 20.48
C GLU A 435 9.73 8.69 21.43
N GLN A 436 8.78 9.58 21.16
CA GLN A 436 7.54 9.68 21.93
C GLN A 436 6.73 8.38 21.88
N GLY A 437 6.68 7.74 20.71
CA GLY A 437 6.02 6.44 20.53
C GLY A 437 6.71 5.33 21.33
N ALA A 438 8.04 5.34 21.42
CA ALA A 438 8.78 4.37 22.23
C ALA A 438 8.53 4.56 23.74
N GLN A 439 8.49 5.81 24.22
CA GLN A 439 8.16 6.13 25.60
C GLN A 439 6.73 5.68 25.95
N MET A 440 5.73 6.07 25.15
CA MET A 440 4.33 5.67 25.37
C MET A 440 4.14 4.15 25.29
N LEU A 441 4.82 3.46 24.37
CA LEU A 441 4.79 2.01 24.29
C LEU A 441 5.34 1.38 25.56
N THR A 442 6.41 1.94 26.13
CA THR A 442 6.99 1.50 27.41
C THR A 442 5.97 1.63 28.53
N ASP A 443 5.33 2.80 28.69
CA ASP A 443 4.35 3.07 29.76
C ASP A 443 3.13 2.15 29.66
N LEU A 444 2.63 1.92 28.44
CA LEU A 444 1.52 1.00 28.18
C LEU A 444 1.91 -0.46 28.48
N VAL A 445 3.12 -0.88 28.15
CA VAL A 445 3.63 -2.23 28.47
C VAL A 445 3.84 -2.40 29.97
N LEU A 446 4.33 -1.38 30.67
CA LEU A 446 4.41 -1.37 32.14
C LEU A 446 3.01 -1.53 32.79
N SER A 447 2.00 -0.92 32.18
CA SER A 447 0.59 -1.06 32.57
C SER A 447 -0.07 -2.35 32.08
N ARG A 448 0.70 -3.30 31.49
CA ARG A 448 0.22 -4.57 30.92
C ARG A 448 -0.82 -4.39 29.78
N THR A 449 -0.88 -3.24 29.16
CA THR A 449 -1.78 -2.92 28.06
C THR A 449 -1.21 -3.48 26.74
N ARG A 450 -1.97 -4.32 26.05
CA ARG A 450 -1.53 -4.84 24.74
C ARG A 450 -1.62 -3.77 23.68
N THR A 451 -0.46 -3.38 23.16
CA THR A 451 -0.32 -2.19 22.33
C THR A 451 0.34 -2.49 20.99
N LEU A 452 -0.23 -1.95 19.92
CA LEU A 452 0.36 -1.94 18.60
C LEU A 452 0.79 -0.52 18.23
N ALA A 453 2.09 -0.31 17.98
CA ALA A 453 2.63 0.98 17.60
C ALA A 453 2.93 0.98 16.08
N PHE A 454 2.22 1.81 15.33
CA PHE A 454 2.46 2.00 13.91
C PHE A 454 3.42 3.14 13.64
N THR A 455 4.26 2.96 12.62
CA THR A 455 5.14 3.99 12.08
C THR A 455 5.21 3.94 10.57
N ARG A 456 5.67 5.02 9.93
CA ARG A 456 5.77 5.12 8.47
C ARG A 456 6.90 4.27 7.88
N SER A 457 7.99 4.05 8.61
CA SER A 457 9.19 3.43 8.06
C SER A 457 9.57 2.14 8.78
N ARG A 458 10.21 1.21 8.01
CA ARG A 458 10.76 -0.05 8.57
C ARG A 458 11.78 0.24 9.67
N ARG A 459 12.65 1.24 9.46
CA ARG A 459 13.62 1.70 10.45
C ARG A 459 12.93 2.26 11.70
N GLY A 460 11.83 3.02 11.53
CA GLY A 460 11.06 3.55 12.66
C GLY A 460 10.49 2.43 13.55
N ALA A 461 10.00 1.32 12.97
CA ALA A 461 9.51 0.19 13.75
C ALA A 461 10.62 -0.48 14.58
N GLU A 462 11.79 -0.66 13.99
CA GLU A 462 12.97 -1.18 14.72
C GLU A 462 13.37 -0.24 15.85
N LEU A 463 13.45 1.07 15.59
CA LEU A 463 13.84 2.07 16.59
C LEU A 463 12.85 2.18 17.74
N ILE A 464 11.53 2.16 17.49
CA ILE A 464 10.52 2.15 18.55
C ILE A 464 10.70 0.91 19.43
N SER A 465 10.83 -0.27 18.82
CA SER A 465 11.04 -1.52 19.55
C SER A 465 12.32 -1.49 20.38
N GLN A 466 13.45 -1.13 19.78
CA GLN A 466 14.75 -1.09 20.43
C GLN A 466 14.79 -0.11 21.61
N ARG A 467 14.22 1.09 21.44
CA ARG A 467 14.17 2.11 22.50
C ARG A 467 13.25 1.68 23.63
N ALA A 468 12.06 1.16 23.31
CA ALA A 468 11.13 0.65 24.32
C ALA A 468 11.75 -0.51 25.13
N GLN A 469 12.45 -1.44 24.48
CA GLN A 469 13.18 -2.52 25.17
C GLN A 469 14.22 -1.95 26.13
N ARG A 470 15.01 -0.96 25.70
CA ARG A 470 16.01 -0.32 26.57
C ARG A 470 15.36 0.36 27.78
N TYR A 471 14.27 1.11 27.60
CA TYR A 471 13.57 1.77 28.70
C TYR A 471 12.96 0.76 29.68
N LEU A 472 12.44 -0.37 29.17
CA LEU A 472 11.94 -1.47 29.99
C LEU A 472 13.06 -2.16 30.76
N ASP A 473 14.23 -2.38 30.14
CA ASP A 473 15.40 -2.95 30.83
C ASP A 473 15.87 -2.09 32.01
N GLU A 474 15.77 -0.76 31.84
CA GLU A 474 16.12 0.20 32.94
C GLU A 474 15.04 0.24 34.04
N THR A 475 13.79 -0.06 33.74
CA THR A 475 12.66 0.10 34.67
C THR A 475 12.18 -1.25 35.23
N GLU A 476 11.89 -2.23 34.37
CA GLU A 476 11.45 -3.59 34.71
C GLU A 476 11.98 -4.57 33.67
N ALA A 477 13.24 -4.99 33.83
CA ALA A 477 13.99 -5.79 32.85
C ALA A 477 13.27 -7.07 32.36
N GLY A 478 12.38 -7.63 33.19
CA GLY A 478 11.57 -8.79 32.81
C GLY A 478 10.52 -8.54 31.73
N LEU A 479 10.35 -7.30 31.23
CA LEU A 479 9.35 -6.94 30.21
C LEU A 479 9.95 -6.65 28.84
N ALA A 480 11.25 -6.39 28.74
CA ALA A 480 11.87 -6.02 27.48
C ALA A 480 11.64 -7.06 26.36
N HIS A 481 11.69 -8.36 26.69
CA HIS A 481 11.45 -9.44 25.74
C HIS A 481 9.98 -9.54 25.28
N ARG A 482 9.05 -8.81 25.91
CA ARG A 482 7.64 -8.73 25.55
C ARG A 482 7.34 -7.62 24.53
N VAL A 483 8.37 -6.95 24.02
CA VAL A 483 8.28 -5.97 22.94
C VAL A 483 9.09 -6.47 21.74
N ALA A 484 8.57 -6.29 20.53
CA ALA A 484 9.24 -6.65 19.30
C ALA A 484 8.93 -5.68 18.15
N ALA A 485 9.71 -5.74 17.07
CA ALA A 485 9.39 -5.10 15.81
C ALA A 485 8.77 -6.10 14.83
N TYR A 486 7.93 -5.61 13.89
CA TYR A 486 7.32 -6.40 12.81
C TYR A 486 7.31 -5.62 11.51
N ARG A 487 7.81 -6.20 10.43
CA ARG A 487 7.79 -5.58 9.10
C ARG A 487 7.77 -6.59 7.97
N SER A 488 7.37 -6.16 6.79
CA SER A 488 7.22 -7.00 5.59
C SER A 488 8.53 -7.63 5.07
N GLY A 489 9.69 -7.05 5.43
CA GLY A 489 11.01 -7.57 5.02
C GLY A 489 11.51 -8.77 5.84
N TYR A 490 10.82 -9.16 6.90
CA TYR A 490 11.18 -10.36 7.69
C TYR A 490 10.80 -11.65 6.96
N MET A 491 11.50 -12.74 7.27
CA MET A 491 11.18 -14.06 6.73
C MET A 491 9.76 -14.49 7.13
N PRO A 492 9.06 -15.27 6.29
CA PRO A 492 7.69 -15.69 6.57
C PRO A 492 7.52 -16.44 7.89
N GLU A 493 8.52 -17.23 8.29
CA GLU A 493 8.54 -18.00 9.54
C GLU A 493 8.58 -17.05 10.74
N GLU A 494 9.47 -16.06 10.72
CA GLU A 494 9.64 -15.06 11.77
C GLU A 494 8.37 -14.24 11.97
N ARG A 495 7.73 -13.83 10.86
CA ARG A 495 6.46 -13.08 10.91
C ARG A 495 5.36 -13.91 11.58
N ARG A 496 5.21 -15.19 11.21
CA ARG A 496 4.24 -16.10 11.81
C ARG A 496 4.48 -16.30 13.30
N GLU A 497 5.73 -16.39 13.71
CA GLU A 497 6.11 -16.51 15.12
C GLU A 497 5.72 -15.25 15.91
N LEU A 498 6.04 -14.06 15.40
CA LEU A 498 5.67 -12.79 16.04
C LEU A 498 4.15 -12.60 16.14
N GLU A 499 3.42 -12.98 15.10
CA GLU A 499 1.95 -12.96 15.07
C GLU A 499 1.36 -13.94 16.12
N HIS A 500 1.94 -15.12 16.25
CA HIS A 500 1.55 -16.11 17.26
C HIS A 500 1.79 -15.58 18.68
N ARG A 501 2.97 -15.05 18.96
CA ARG A 501 3.35 -14.50 20.27
C ARG A 501 2.49 -13.31 20.68
N LEU A 502 2.09 -12.46 19.71
CA LEU A 502 1.16 -11.35 19.98
C LEU A 502 -0.25 -11.87 20.28
N ARG A 503 -0.72 -12.86 19.51
CA ARG A 503 -2.06 -13.47 19.69
C ARG A 503 -2.18 -14.21 21.01
N THR A 504 -1.15 -14.89 21.46
CA THR A 504 -1.12 -15.59 22.76
C THR A 504 -0.91 -14.67 23.95
N GLY A 505 -0.61 -13.37 23.72
CA GLY A 505 -0.31 -12.41 24.78
C GLY A 505 1.10 -12.55 25.37
N GLU A 506 1.97 -13.34 24.75
CA GLU A 506 3.39 -13.38 25.10
C GLU A 506 4.06 -12.03 24.79
N LEU A 507 3.72 -11.38 23.67
CA LEU A 507 4.07 -10.01 23.41
C LEU A 507 2.97 -9.07 23.95
N LEU A 508 3.39 -8.00 24.62
CA LEU A 508 2.55 -6.89 25.05
C LEU A 508 2.67 -5.68 24.13
N GLY A 509 3.84 -5.47 23.53
CA GLY A 509 4.13 -4.37 22.62
C GLY A 509 4.65 -4.87 21.29
N LEU A 510 4.10 -4.34 20.17
CA LEU A 510 4.62 -4.62 18.84
C LEU A 510 4.71 -3.34 18.03
N ALA A 511 5.90 -2.99 17.57
CA ALA A 511 6.11 -1.86 16.68
C ALA A 511 6.05 -2.33 15.22
N SER A 512 5.21 -1.70 14.38
CA SER A 512 5.00 -2.16 13.00
C SER A 512 4.88 -1.02 11.99
N THR A 513 5.07 -1.36 10.73
CA THR A 513 4.70 -0.52 9.58
C THR A 513 3.26 -0.82 9.14
N SER A 514 2.85 -0.39 7.94
CA SER A 514 1.58 -0.80 7.33
C SER A 514 1.41 -2.32 7.17
N ALA A 515 2.44 -3.13 7.45
CA ALA A 515 2.39 -4.58 7.32
C ALA A 515 1.31 -5.25 8.21
N LEU A 516 0.95 -4.65 9.34
CA LEU A 516 -0.15 -5.09 10.22
C LEU A 516 -1.42 -4.23 10.10
N GLU A 517 -1.47 -3.33 9.12
CA GLU A 517 -2.65 -2.50 8.84
C GLU A 517 -3.77 -3.32 8.21
N LEU A 518 -3.44 -4.29 7.33
CA LEU A 518 -4.39 -5.08 6.56
C LEU A 518 -4.54 -6.50 7.11
N GLY A 519 -5.77 -6.94 7.24
CA GLY A 519 -6.29 -8.29 7.16
C GLY A 519 -5.88 -9.35 8.19
N ILE A 520 -4.81 -9.16 8.95
CA ILE A 520 -4.41 -10.15 9.96
C ILE A 520 -5.33 -10.03 11.17
N ASP A 521 -5.95 -11.14 11.57
CA ASP A 521 -6.80 -11.16 12.76
C ASP A 521 -5.95 -11.17 14.03
N ILE A 522 -5.69 -9.98 14.54
CA ILE A 522 -5.10 -9.75 15.85
C ILE A 522 -6.23 -9.25 16.74
N SER A 523 -6.77 -10.14 17.54
CA SER A 523 -7.79 -9.82 18.54
C SER A 523 -7.16 -9.46 19.88
N GLY A 524 -7.85 -8.67 20.70
CA GLY A 524 -7.47 -8.35 22.06
C GLY A 524 -6.36 -7.31 22.20
N LEU A 525 -6.25 -6.36 21.27
CA LEU A 525 -5.46 -5.17 21.46
C LEU A 525 -6.29 -4.12 22.21
N ASP A 526 -5.68 -3.52 23.23
CA ASP A 526 -6.29 -2.51 24.09
C ASP A 526 -5.96 -1.10 23.60
N ALA A 527 -4.75 -0.91 23.02
CA ALA A 527 -4.30 0.38 22.56
C ALA A 527 -3.58 0.32 21.20
N VAL A 528 -3.65 1.43 20.48
CA VAL A 528 -2.92 1.67 19.25
C VAL A 528 -2.21 3.02 19.30
N LEU A 529 -0.92 3.04 19.03
CA LEU A 529 -0.13 4.24 18.80
C LEU A 529 0.13 4.39 17.30
N VAL A 530 0.00 5.61 16.79
CA VAL A 530 0.32 5.94 15.39
C VAL A 530 1.36 7.05 15.39
N ALA A 531 2.61 6.69 15.18
CA ALA A 531 3.74 7.61 15.15
C ALA A 531 3.89 8.21 13.75
N GLY A 532 3.37 9.40 13.58
CA GLY A 532 3.21 10.13 12.33
C GLY A 532 1.95 9.73 11.56
N TRP A 533 1.37 10.68 10.83
CA TRP A 533 0.18 10.47 10.01
C TRP A 533 0.41 9.38 8.95
N PRO A 534 -0.49 8.40 8.79
CA PRO A 534 -0.27 7.25 7.90
C PRO A 534 -0.51 7.54 6.40
N GLY A 535 -0.59 8.79 6.00
CA GLY A 535 -0.83 9.22 4.63
C GLY A 535 -2.30 9.44 4.30
N THR A 536 -3.22 8.63 4.78
CA THR A 536 -4.66 8.77 4.50
C THR A 536 -5.53 8.56 5.72
N ARG A 537 -6.74 9.15 5.70
CA ARG A 537 -7.78 8.91 6.73
C ARG A 537 -8.19 7.44 6.76
N ALA A 538 -8.28 6.80 5.57
CA ALA A 538 -8.58 5.38 5.47
C ALA A 538 -7.58 4.53 6.26
N SER A 539 -6.28 4.76 6.05
CA SER A 539 -5.20 4.07 6.75
C SER A 539 -5.24 4.37 8.26
N PHE A 540 -5.48 5.63 8.64
CA PHE A 540 -5.62 6.01 10.05
C PHE A 540 -6.77 5.26 10.74
N ILE A 541 -7.97 5.28 10.15
CA ILE A 541 -9.15 4.58 10.68
C ILE A 541 -8.90 3.07 10.76
N GLN A 542 -8.20 2.48 9.81
CA GLN A 542 -7.85 1.07 9.84
C GLN A 542 -6.89 0.70 10.96
N ARG A 543 -5.87 1.55 11.20
CA ARG A 543 -4.90 1.36 12.28
C ARG A 543 -5.56 1.47 13.65
N ILE A 544 -6.31 2.54 13.90
CA ILE A 544 -7.00 2.69 15.18
C ILE A 544 -8.06 1.61 15.40
N GLY A 545 -8.71 1.10 14.34
CA GLY A 545 -9.66 -0.02 14.40
C GLY A 545 -9.02 -1.39 14.66
N ARG A 546 -7.71 -1.48 14.90
CA ARG A 546 -7.05 -2.70 15.39
C ARG A 546 -7.29 -2.93 16.87
N ALA A 547 -7.48 -1.88 17.67
CA ALA A 547 -7.91 -1.99 19.06
C ALA A 547 -9.44 -2.06 19.18
N GLY A 548 -9.94 -2.60 20.29
CA GLY A 548 -11.38 -2.63 20.62
C GLY A 548 -12.21 -3.60 19.81
N ARG A 549 -11.64 -4.67 19.26
CA ARG A 549 -12.40 -5.71 18.56
C ARG A 549 -13.28 -6.50 19.55
N GLY A 550 -14.47 -6.88 19.10
CA GLY A 550 -15.41 -7.64 19.93
C GLY A 550 -16.25 -6.80 20.90
N GLY A 551 -16.38 -5.48 20.67
CA GLY A 551 -17.19 -4.58 21.50
C GLY A 551 -16.47 -4.07 22.75
N GLN A 552 -15.16 -4.27 22.85
CA GLN A 552 -14.33 -3.70 23.92
C GLN A 552 -13.99 -2.25 23.62
N ASP A 553 -13.79 -1.47 24.67
CA ASP A 553 -13.32 -0.10 24.55
C ASP A 553 -11.86 -0.04 24.10
N ALA A 554 -11.48 1.01 23.39
CA ALA A 554 -10.17 1.15 22.79
C ALA A 554 -9.56 2.53 23.02
N LEU A 555 -8.23 2.55 23.14
CA LEU A 555 -7.44 3.75 23.16
C LEU A 555 -6.62 3.85 21.86
N ALA A 556 -6.65 5.00 21.20
CA ALA A 556 -5.80 5.29 20.07
C ALA A 556 -5.10 6.65 20.26
N VAL A 557 -3.83 6.75 19.90
CA VAL A 557 -3.06 7.99 19.97
C VAL A 557 -2.41 8.24 18.61
N LEU A 558 -2.72 9.39 18.00
CA LEU A 558 -1.93 9.92 16.90
C LEU A 558 -0.85 10.83 17.47
N ILE A 559 0.39 10.46 17.30
CA ILE A 559 1.56 11.22 17.72
C ILE A 559 2.06 11.97 16.48
N ALA A 560 1.96 13.30 16.48
CA ALA A 560 2.40 14.12 15.36
C ALA A 560 3.89 13.94 15.10
N GLY A 561 4.26 13.75 13.84
CA GLY A 561 5.62 13.93 13.36
C GLY A 561 5.95 15.41 13.26
N ASP A 562 7.22 15.70 13.16
CA ASP A 562 7.71 17.06 12.94
C ASP A 562 7.66 17.34 11.42
N ASP A 563 6.44 17.44 10.88
CA ASP A 563 6.16 17.75 9.46
C ASP A 563 4.85 18.55 9.30
N PRO A 564 4.67 19.30 8.20
CA PRO A 564 3.54 20.20 8.00
C PRO A 564 2.17 19.52 8.08
N LEU A 565 2.02 18.33 7.53
CA LEU A 565 0.73 17.62 7.51
C LEU A 565 0.32 17.16 8.91
N ASP A 566 1.25 16.57 9.65
CA ASP A 566 0.99 16.05 10.98
C ASP A 566 0.60 17.20 11.93
N THR A 567 1.35 18.31 11.89
CA THR A 567 1.07 19.52 12.68
C THR A 567 -0.29 20.12 12.30
N TYR A 568 -0.57 20.28 11.00
CA TYR A 568 -1.87 20.76 10.54
C TYR A 568 -3.02 19.88 11.08
N LEU A 569 -2.90 18.56 10.98
CA LEU A 569 -3.96 17.62 11.36
C LEU A 569 -4.27 17.61 12.85
N VAL A 570 -3.26 17.70 13.71
CA VAL A 570 -3.49 17.71 15.17
C VAL A 570 -4.13 19.01 15.64
N HIS A 571 -3.94 20.11 14.91
CA HIS A 571 -4.61 21.41 15.17
C HIS A 571 -5.94 21.56 14.43
N HIS A 572 -6.20 20.75 13.38
CA HIS A 572 -7.43 20.78 12.61
C HIS A 572 -8.17 19.42 12.65
N PRO A 573 -8.67 18.99 13.83
CA PRO A 573 -9.28 17.67 14.00
C PRO A 573 -10.47 17.40 13.08
N GLN A 574 -11.16 18.46 12.61
CA GLN A 574 -12.22 18.37 11.60
C GLN A 574 -11.73 17.85 10.25
N ALA A 575 -10.44 18.02 9.94
CA ALA A 575 -9.84 17.45 8.74
C ALA A 575 -9.66 15.91 8.84
N ILE A 576 -9.65 15.36 10.06
CA ILE A 576 -9.58 13.91 10.31
C ILE A 576 -10.99 13.33 10.45
N PHE A 577 -11.81 13.88 11.37
CA PHE A 577 -13.07 13.28 11.83
C PHE A 577 -14.32 13.84 11.16
N GLY A 578 -14.26 15.06 10.63
CA GLY A 578 -15.40 15.77 10.02
C GLY A 578 -15.55 15.57 8.52
N GLN A 579 -14.63 14.88 7.87
CA GLN A 579 -14.59 14.69 6.43
C GLN A 579 -14.82 13.23 6.05
N SER A 580 -15.39 13.01 4.86
CA SER A 580 -15.41 11.66 4.27
C SER A 580 -13.99 11.17 4.00
N VAL A 581 -13.80 9.87 4.03
CA VAL A 581 -12.54 9.24 3.60
C VAL A 581 -12.26 9.60 2.14
N GLU A 582 -11.00 9.71 1.79
CA GLU A 582 -10.55 10.12 0.45
C GLU A 582 -11.10 9.18 -0.65
N ALA A 583 -11.34 9.74 -1.83
CA ALA A 583 -11.67 8.94 -3.01
C ALA A 583 -10.43 8.18 -3.50
N THR A 584 -10.60 6.93 -3.90
CA THR A 584 -9.51 6.13 -4.46
C THR A 584 -9.14 6.63 -5.87
N VAL A 585 -7.90 7.07 -6.05
CA VAL A 585 -7.38 7.60 -7.32
C VAL A 585 -6.49 6.56 -7.99
N PHE A 586 -6.73 6.26 -9.26
CA PHE A 586 -5.86 5.46 -10.15
C PHE A 586 -6.25 5.70 -11.62
N ASP A 587 -5.28 5.56 -12.53
CA ASP A 587 -5.51 5.71 -13.97
C ASP A 587 -5.21 4.42 -14.75
N PRO A 588 -6.24 3.63 -15.12
CA PRO A 588 -6.04 2.41 -15.90
C PRO A 588 -5.61 2.68 -17.35
N THR A 589 -5.68 3.93 -17.82
CA THR A 589 -5.32 4.33 -19.19
C THR A 589 -3.87 4.79 -19.30
N ASN A 590 -3.14 4.88 -18.18
CA ASN A 590 -1.69 5.20 -18.18
C ASN A 590 -0.96 4.27 -19.16
N PRO A 591 -0.30 4.80 -20.21
CA PRO A 591 0.33 4.00 -21.26
C PRO A 591 1.45 3.08 -20.75
N TYR A 592 2.14 3.44 -19.68
CA TYR A 592 3.19 2.61 -19.07
C TYR A 592 2.59 1.38 -18.37
N VAL A 593 1.39 1.52 -17.82
CA VAL A 593 0.63 0.43 -17.20
C VAL A 593 -0.12 -0.38 -18.26
N LEU A 594 -0.83 0.30 -19.18
CA LEU A 594 -1.73 -0.35 -20.11
C LEU A 594 -1.00 -1.17 -21.19
N SER A 595 0.14 -0.68 -21.72
CA SER A 595 0.87 -1.33 -22.82
C SER A 595 1.30 -2.77 -22.49
N PRO A 596 1.93 -3.08 -21.34
CA PRO A 596 2.23 -4.46 -20.95
C PRO A 596 0.98 -5.34 -20.84
N HIS A 597 -0.12 -4.80 -20.31
CA HIS A 597 -1.37 -5.55 -20.21
C HIS A 597 -2.01 -5.84 -21.56
N LEU A 598 -1.88 -4.95 -22.54
CA LEU A 598 -2.34 -5.22 -23.92
C LEU A 598 -1.53 -6.34 -24.57
N CYS A 599 -0.21 -6.37 -24.36
CA CYS A 599 0.62 -7.48 -24.81
C CYS A 599 0.20 -8.81 -24.17
N ALA A 600 -0.02 -8.83 -22.86
CA ALA A 600 -0.49 -10.00 -22.13
C ALA A 600 -1.89 -10.44 -22.59
N ALA A 601 -2.81 -9.50 -22.78
CA ALA A 601 -4.14 -9.78 -23.31
C ALA A 601 -4.09 -10.40 -24.72
N ALA A 602 -3.21 -9.92 -25.61
CA ALA A 602 -3.00 -10.47 -26.93
C ALA A 602 -2.39 -11.89 -26.92
N ALA A 603 -1.59 -12.21 -25.90
CA ALA A 603 -1.03 -13.54 -25.69
C ALA A 603 -2.06 -14.54 -25.15
N GLU A 604 -2.96 -14.11 -24.26
CA GLU A 604 -4.08 -14.94 -23.76
C GLU A 604 -5.03 -15.35 -24.87
N SER A 605 -5.40 -14.42 -25.72
CA SER A 605 -6.16 -14.60 -26.95
C SER A 605 -5.96 -13.37 -27.84
N PRO A 606 -5.95 -13.49 -29.18
CA PRO A 606 -5.81 -12.32 -30.04
C PRO A 606 -6.82 -11.23 -29.68
N LEU A 607 -6.35 -9.99 -29.53
CA LEU A 607 -7.20 -8.83 -29.25
C LEU A 607 -8.00 -8.47 -30.51
N ARG A 608 -9.30 -8.30 -30.38
CA ARG A 608 -10.20 -7.90 -31.48
C ARG A 608 -10.63 -6.45 -31.34
N ALA A 609 -11.05 -5.85 -32.45
CA ALA A 609 -11.48 -4.46 -32.47
C ALA A 609 -12.67 -4.17 -31.53
N GLU A 610 -13.60 -5.13 -31.41
CA GLU A 610 -14.80 -5.00 -30.57
C GLU A 610 -14.47 -5.00 -29.06
N GLU A 611 -13.28 -5.48 -28.68
CA GLU A 611 -12.83 -5.59 -27.28
C GLU A 611 -12.07 -4.34 -26.80
N LEU A 612 -11.67 -3.43 -27.69
CA LEU A 612 -10.77 -2.31 -27.37
C LEU A 612 -11.42 -1.32 -26.40
N SER A 613 -12.73 -1.11 -26.49
CA SER A 613 -13.46 -0.22 -25.59
C SER A 613 -13.33 -0.62 -24.11
N LEU A 614 -13.05 -1.90 -23.83
CA LEU A 614 -12.80 -2.40 -22.47
C LEU A 614 -11.56 -1.75 -21.82
N PHE A 615 -10.57 -1.37 -22.62
CA PHE A 615 -9.28 -0.81 -22.16
C PHE A 615 -9.19 0.73 -22.28
N GLY A 616 -10.19 1.37 -22.91
CA GLY A 616 -10.25 2.82 -23.03
C GLY A 616 -10.05 3.33 -24.48
N GLU A 617 -10.34 4.62 -24.69
CA GLU A 617 -10.40 5.24 -26.02
C GLU A 617 -9.06 5.24 -26.78
N HIS A 618 -7.93 5.34 -26.08
CA HIS A 618 -6.60 5.42 -26.71
C HIS A 618 -5.96 4.05 -26.99
N THR A 619 -6.68 2.96 -26.76
CA THR A 619 -6.14 1.58 -26.85
C THR A 619 -5.62 1.27 -28.26
N GLU A 620 -6.34 1.66 -29.31
CA GLU A 620 -5.90 1.39 -30.69
C GLU A 620 -4.59 2.12 -31.05
N ALA A 621 -4.44 3.35 -30.59
CA ALA A 621 -3.19 4.12 -30.80
C ALA A 621 -1.99 3.44 -30.12
N LEU A 622 -2.19 2.93 -28.89
CA LEU A 622 -1.16 2.18 -28.17
C LEU A 622 -0.82 0.86 -28.87
N LEU A 623 -1.82 0.12 -29.34
CA LEU A 623 -1.62 -1.13 -30.09
C LEU A 623 -0.82 -0.88 -31.38
N ASN A 624 -1.11 0.19 -32.11
CA ASN A 624 -0.37 0.55 -33.31
C ASN A 624 1.10 0.89 -32.99
N ARG A 625 1.37 1.56 -31.86
CA ARG A 625 2.73 1.82 -31.36
C ARG A 625 3.45 0.52 -30.98
N LEU A 626 2.78 -0.42 -30.30
CA LEU A 626 3.32 -1.74 -29.95
C LEU A 626 3.63 -2.59 -31.20
N VAL A 627 2.86 -2.44 -32.28
CA VAL A 627 3.13 -3.07 -33.57
C VAL A 627 4.40 -2.44 -34.20
N GLN A 628 4.55 -1.12 -34.20
CA GLN A 628 5.76 -0.42 -34.69
C GLN A 628 7.02 -0.83 -33.91
N GLN A 629 6.89 -1.07 -32.61
CA GLN A 629 7.96 -1.53 -31.74
C GLN A 629 8.21 -3.06 -31.82
N ASN A 630 7.49 -3.77 -32.69
CA ASN A 630 7.56 -5.22 -32.89
C ASN A 630 7.12 -6.09 -31.69
N TYR A 631 6.46 -5.54 -30.67
CA TYR A 631 5.86 -6.35 -29.60
C TYR A 631 4.65 -7.15 -30.10
N LEU A 632 3.84 -6.55 -30.95
CA LEU A 632 2.62 -7.15 -31.47
C LEU A 632 2.65 -7.21 -33.00
N ARG A 633 1.85 -8.12 -33.56
CA ARG A 633 1.61 -8.20 -35.00
C ARG A 633 0.13 -8.01 -35.28
N ARG A 634 -0.21 -7.05 -36.15
CA ARG A 634 -1.56 -6.83 -36.66
C ARG A 634 -1.88 -7.85 -37.76
N ARG A 635 -3.06 -8.51 -37.66
CA ARG A 635 -3.70 -9.33 -38.72
C ARG A 635 -5.10 -8.82 -39.00
N ALA A 636 -5.78 -9.38 -39.98
CA ALA A 636 -7.13 -8.94 -40.37
C ALA A 636 -8.16 -9.07 -39.21
N ASP A 637 -7.99 -10.06 -38.37
CA ASP A 637 -8.90 -10.44 -37.25
C ASP A 637 -8.44 -9.98 -35.88
N GLY A 638 -7.30 -9.21 -35.77
CA GLY A 638 -6.86 -8.69 -34.48
C GLY A 638 -5.36 -8.50 -34.33
N TRP A 639 -4.92 -8.28 -33.10
CA TRP A 639 -3.52 -8.12 -32.67
C TRP A 639 -3.05 -9.37 -31.95
N TYR A 640 -1.85 -9.82 -32.31
CA TYR A 640 -1.24 -11.07 -31.87
C TYR A 640 0.08 -10.86 -31.17
N TRP A 641 0.30 -11.53 -30.06
CA TRP A 641 1.62 -11.71 -29.46
C TRP A 641 2.45 -12.70 -30.29
N THR A 642 3.72 -12.38 -30.57
CA THR A 642 4.53 -13.16 -31.50
C THR A 642 5.86 -13.64 -30.93
N HIS A 643 6.17 -13.29 -29.69
CA HIS A 643 7.41 -13.70 -29.04
C HIS A 643 7.26 -15.05 -28.33
N ALA A 644 8.39 -15.77 -28.16
CA ALA A 644 8.43 -17.05 -27.45
C ALA A 644 8.26 -16.88 -25.94
N GLU A 645 8.71 -15.75 -25.42
CA GLU A 645 8.58 -15.41 -24.01
C GLU A 645 7.13 -15.08 -23.62
N SER A 646 6.80 -15.34 -22.38
CA SER A 646 5.46 -15.00 -21.88
C SER A 646 5.30 -13.48 -21.78
N ALA A 647 4.26 -12.95 -22.42
CA ALA A 647 3.93 -11.53 -22.32
C ALA A 647 3.56 -11.09 -20.89
N THR A 648 3.19 -12.03 -20.01
CA THR A 648 2.92 -11.71 -18.59
C THR A 648 4.16 -11.23 -17.85
N ASN A 649 5.38 -11.57 -18.34
CA ASN A 649 6.64 -11.11 -17.76
C ASN A 649 6.87 -9.60 -17.97
N LEU A 650 6.16 -8.98 -18.90
CA LEU A 650 6.18 -7.52 -19.10
C LEU A 650 5.35 -6.78 -18.04
N VAL A 651 4.45 -7.48 -17.35
CA VAL A 651 3.52 -6.89 -16.39
C VAL A 651 4.11 -7.03 -14.99
N ASP A 652 4.71 -5.97 -14.50
CA ASP A 652 5.14 -5.89 -13.10
C ASP A 652 4.11 -5.08 -12.30
N LEU A 653 3.39 -5.74 -11.40
CA LEU A 653 2.28 -5.12 -10.68
C LEU A 653 2.73 -4.24 -9.51
N ARG A 654 3.93 -4.45 -9.00
CA ARG A 654 4.40 -3.86 -7.74
C ARG A 654 5.61 -2.98 -7.89
N ALA A 655 6.35 -3.12 -8.98
CA ALA A 655 7.57 -2.41 -9.16
C ALA A 655 7.42 -1.24 -10.13
N THR A 656 8.04 -0.17 -9.76
CA THR A 656 8.35 0.96 -10.61
C THR A 656 9.64 0.72 -11.42
N GLY A 657 10.12 -0.56 -11.49
CA GLY A 657 11.37 -0.85 -12.21
C GLY A 657 12.06 -2.18 -11.85
N GLY A 658 11.33 -3.31 -11.80
CA GLY A 658 11.89 -4.65 -11.59
C GLY A 658 11.70 -5.19 -10.16
N GLY A 659 11.94 -6.50 -9.94
CA GLY A 659 11.71 -7.18 -8.67
C GLY A 659 12.59 -6.68 -7.51
N PRO A 660 12.30 -7.10 -6.26
CA PRO A 660 13.09 -6.69 -5.10
C PRO A 660 14.52 -7.23 -5.15
N TYR A 661 15.42 -6.51 -4.51
CA TYR A 661 16.80 -6.96 -4.26
C TYR A 661 16.82 -7.96 -3.10
N GLN A 662 17.64 -9.00 -3.22
CA GLN A 662 17.90 -9.96 -2.15
C GLN A 662 19.02 -9.42 -1.26
N LEU A 663 18.80 -9.44 0.03
CA LEU A 663 19.79 -9.07 1.05
C LEU A 663 20.50 -10.34 1.52
N ILE A 664 21.76 -10.47 1.22
CA ILE A 664 22.55 -11.69 1.47
C ILE A 664 23.67 -11.35 2.45
N ASP A 665 23.80 -12.18 3.49
CA ASP A 665 24.94 -12.12 4.41
C ASP A 665 26.22 -12.54 3.66
N ALA A 666 27.23 -11.67 3.67
CA ALA A 666 28.50 -11.95 2.98
C ALA A 666 29.34 -13.04 3.67
N GLU A 667 29.09 -13.31 4.95
CA GLU A 667 29.87 -14.27 5.73
C GLU A 667 29.44 -15.72 5.43
N ASP A 668 28.14 -16.00 5.38
CA ASP A 668 27.64 -17.38 5.24
C ASP A 668 26.75 -17.59 3.99
N GLY A 669 26.45 -16.52 3.24
CA GLY A 669 25.60 -16.57 2.05
C GLY A 669 24.11 -16.74 2.35
N SER A 670 23.67 -16.56 3.59
CA SER A 670 22.28 -16.68 3.98
C SER A 670 21.44 -15.51 3.49
N LEU A 671 20.17 -15.77 3.16
CA LEU A 671 19.21 -14.73 2.79
C LEU A 671 18.65 -14.08 4.06
N ILE A 672 19.03 -12.83 4.30
CA ILE A 672 18.55 -12.03 5.45
C ILE A 672 17.13 -11.50 5.19
N GLY A 673 16.85 -11.05 3.97
CA GLY A 673 15.58 -10.43 3.63
C GLY A 673 15.54 -9.87 2.21
N THR A 674 14.62 -8.94 1.96
CA THR A 674 14.46 -8.27 0.67
C THR A 674 14.32 -6.75 0.81
N MET A 675 14.74 -5.99 -0.22
CA MET A 675 14.64 -4.55 -0.32
C MET A 675 13.99 -4.16 -1.64
N ASP A 676 13.07 -3.19 -1.63
CA ASP A 676 12.41 -2.72 -2.84
C ASP A 676 13.38 -1.96 -3.74
N SER A 677 13.20 -2.04 -5.06
CA SER A 677 14.08 -1.40 -6.04
C SER A 677 14.22 0.12 -5.84
N ALA A 678 13.13 0.80 -5.48
CA ALA A 678 13.15 2.25 -5.21
C ALA A 678 14.04 2.62 -4.02
N GLN A 679 14.16 1.73 -3.02
CA GLN A 679 14.97 1.94 -1.82
C GLN A 679 16.41 1.45 -1.97
N ALA A 680 16.67 0.59 -2.96
CA ALA A 680 17.98 -0.03 -3.10
C ALA A 680 19.10 1.00 -3.38
N MET A 681 18.81 2.03 -4.18
CA MET A 681 19.81 3.06 -4.51
C MET A 681 20.12 3.95 -3.29
N THR A 682 19.13 4.29 -2.48
CA THR A 682 19.25 5.23 -1.35
C THR A 682 19.58 4.56 -0.01
N GLN A 683 19.26 3.27 0.17
CA GLN A 683 19.46 2.54 1.44
C GLN A 683 20.35 1.29 1.27
N GLY A 684 20.54 0.82 0.06
CA GLY A 684 21.33 -0.36 -0.29
C GLY A 684 22.60 -0.04 -1.07
N HIS A 685 23.02 1.24 -1.13
CA HIS A 685 24.30 1.62 -1.77
C HIS A 685 25.50 1.14 -0.96
N PRO A 686 26.65 0.89 -1.57
CA PRO A 686 27.87 0.53 -0.85
C PRO A 686 28.21 1.57 0.23
N GLY A 687 28.55 1.10 1.43
CA GLY A 687 28.84 1.96 2.59
C GLY A 687 27.61 2.34 3.43
N ALA A 688 26.38 2.04 3.00
CA ALA A 688 25.19 2.28 3.79
C ALA A 688 25.14 1.36 5.04
N ILE A 689 24.57 1.87 6.13
CA ILE A 689 24.27 1.08 7.32
C ILE A 689 22.80 0.68 7.30
N TYR A 690 22.57 -0.61 7.14
CA TYR A 690 21.24 -1.22 7.10
C TYR A 690 20.92 -1.88 8.44
N ILE A 691 19.68 -1.70 8.94
CA ILE A 691 19.23 -2.29 10.21
C ILE A 691 18.22 -3.41 9.94
N HIS A 692 18.46 -4.59 10.50
CA HIS A 692 17.57 -5.74 10.43
C HIS A 692 17.47 -6.45 11.78
N GLN A 693 16.28 -6.55 12.36
CA GLN A 693 16.03 -7.19 13.67
C GLN A 693 17.00 -6.73 14.77
N ASN A 694 17.18 -5.44 14.90
CA ASN A 694 18.12 -4.78 15.84
C ASN A 694 19.62 -5.06 15.56
N ALA A 695 19.96 -5.82 14.52
CA ALA A 695 21.34 -5.97 14.06
C ALA A 695 21.66 -4.95 12.98
N GLN A 696 22.87 -4.43 12.98
CA GLN A 696 23.37 -3.48 11.99
C GLN A 696 24.27 -4.20 10.99
N TYR A 697 24.10 -3.83 9.73
CA TYR A 697 24.86 -4.39 8.62
C TYR A 697 25.43 -3.27 7.75
N LEU A 698 26.68 -3.41 7.36
CA LEU A 698 27.30 -2.60 6.32
C LEU A 698 26.96 -3.18 4.96
N VAL A 699 26.50 -2.35 4.06
CA VAL A 699 26.37 -2.72 2.64
C VAL A 699 27.74 -2.74 1.99
N GLU A 700 28.21 -3.90 1.58
CA GLU A 700 29.49 -4.06 0.90
C GLU A 700 29.40 -3.78 -0.60
N SER A 701 28.35 -4.29 -1.23
CA SER A 701 28.13 -4.13 -2.66
C SER A 701 26.65 -4.24 -3.04
N LEU A 702 26.29 -3.58 -4.14
CA LEU A 702 25.00 -3.69 -4.81
C LEU A 702 25.24 -4.15 -6.24
N ASP A 703 24.69 -5.30 -6.62
CA ASP A 703 24.68 -5.84 -7.99
C ASP A 703 23.28 -5.64 -8.59
N GLU A 704 23.16 -4.67 -9.50
CA GLU A 704 21.90 -4.36 -10.17
C GLU A 704 21.44 -5.48 -11.10
N ALA A 705 22.38 -6.16 -11.76
CA ALA A 705 22.06 -7.21 -12.74
C ALA A 705 21.57 -8.48 -12.05
N ALA A 706 22.22 -8.87 -10.96
CA ALA A 706 21.81 -10.02 -10.14
C ALA A 706 20.69 -9.67 -9.13
N ARG A 707 20.43 -8.39 -8.88
CA ARG A 707 19.54 -7.89 -7.82
C ARG A 707 19.89 -8.43 -6.44
N VAL A 708 21.16 -8.29 -6.10
CA VAL A 708 21.73 -8.76 -4.84
C VAL A 708 22.44 -7.60 -4.15
N ILE A 709 22.20 -7.47 -2.86
CA ILE A 709 22.92 -6.58 -1.95
C ILE A 709 23.65 -7.47 -0.94
N LEU A 710 24.97 -7.36 -0.88
CA LEU A 710 25.80 -8.07 0.08
C LEU A 710 25.94 -7.24 1.34
N LEU A 711 25.72 -7.87 2.49
CA LEU A 711 25.69 -7.26 3.80
C LEU A 711 26.66 -7.97 4.73
N SER A 712 27.49 -7.20 5.47
CA SER A 712 28.33 -7.73 6.56
C SER A 712 27.86 -7.18 7.89
N ARG A 713 27.77 -8.04 8.91
CA ARG A 713 27.35 -7.65 10.24
C ARG A 713 28.38 -6.74 10.90
N VAL A 714 27.94 -5.58 11.38
CA VAL A 714 28.79 -4.55 11.99
C VAL A 714 28.14 -3.96 13.23
N TYR A 715 28.91 -3.20 14.02
CA TYR A 715 28.43 -2.53 15.23
C TYR A 715 28.90 -1.07 15.22
N PRO A 716 28.53 -0.26 14.20
CA PRO A 716 28.96 1.12 14.15
C PRO A 716 28.18 1.96 15.17
N ASP A 717 28.79 3.06 15.57
CA ASP A 717 28.16 4.12 16.38
C ASP A 717 27.50 5.21 15.53
N TYR A 718 27.36 4.97 14.21
CA TYR A 718 26.77 5.89 13.25
C TYR A 718 25.74 5.20 12.34
N TYR A 719 24.92 6.02 11.69
CA TYR A 719 24.06 5.63 10.58
C TYR A 719 24.30 6.50 9.35
N THR A 720 23.82 6.09 8.20
CA THR A 720 24.03 6.76 6.92
C THR A 720 22.75 7.33 6.32
N ARG A 721 22.88 8.41 5.55
CA ARG A 721 21.83 9.05 4.75
C ARG A 721 22.39 9.38 3.37
N ALA A 722 21.73 8.96 2.30
CA ALA A 722 22.12 9.28 0.93
C ALA A 722 22.00 10.79 0.64
N ILE A 723 22.91 11.30 -0.20
CA ILE A 723 22.87 12.63 -0.80
C ILE A 723 22.41 12.45 -2.24
N GLU A 724 21.25 13.04 -2.56
CA GLU A 724 20.60 12.88 -3.87
C GLU A 724 20.62 14.22 -4.62
N ALA A 725 20.83 14.18 -5.93
CA ALA A 725 20.66 15.30 -6.84
C ALA A 725 19.49 15.02 -7.79
N THR A 726 18.56 15.96 -7.90
CA THR A 726 17.38 15.85 -8.74
C THR A 726 17.37 16.93 -9.82
N GLU A 727 17.13 16.55 -11.06
CA GLU A 727 16.92 17.44 -12.20
C GLU A 727 15.54 17.16 -12.81
N VAL A 728 14.79 18.21 -13.13
CA VAL A 728 13.49 18.11 -13.82
C VAL A 728 13.59 18.77 -15.19
N LYS A 729 13.09 18.12 -16.23
CA LYS A 729 12.98 18.64 -17.60
C LYS A 729 11.54 18.60 -18.07
N ILE A 730 11.02 19.74 -18.56
CA ILE A 730 9.67 19.81 -19.11
C ILE A 730 9.64 19.21 -20.51
N LEU A 731 8.81 18.18 -20.69
CA LEU A 731 8.63 17.52 -21.98
C LEU A 731 7.42 18.03 -22.74
N GLN A 732 6.33 18.31 -22.01
CA GLN A 732 5.07 18.77 -22.61
C GLN A 732 4.22 19.48 -21.58
N GLU A 733 3.82 20.70 -21.87
CA GLU A 733 2.76 21.39 -21.13
C GLU A 733 1.38 20.97 -21.69
N LYS A 734 0.46 20.57 -20.80
CA LYS A 734 -0.91 20.17 -21.13
C LYS A 734 -1.94 21.24 -20.80
N ALA A 735 -1.71 21.99 -19.74
CA ALA A 735 -2.60 23.06 -19.27
C ALA A 735 -1.81 24.11 -18.50
N GLY A 736 -2.25 25.37 -18.58
CA GLY A 736 -1.71 26.47 -17.81
C GLY A 736 -2.81 27.44 -17.36
N VAL A 737 -2.74 27.88 -16.09
CA VAL A 737 -3.68 28.86 -15.51
C VAL A 737 -2.88 29.98 -14.86
N ARG A 738 -3.17 31.23 -15.24
CA ARG A 738 -2.55 32.41 -14.64
C ARG A 738 -3.42 32.98 -13.52
N TYR A 739 -2.78 33.29 -12.41
CA TYR A 739 -3.40 33.95 -11.27
C TYR A 739 -2.88 35.37 -11.10
N GLY A 740 -3.81 36.30 -10.86
CA GLY A 740 -3.47 37.69 -10.54
C GLY A 740 -3.00 37.88 -9.11
N PHE A 741 -2.52 39.09 -8.80
CA PHE A 741 -1.98 39.45 -7.48
C PHE A 741 -2.98 39.26 -6.32
N ASP A 742 -4.27 39.31 -6.59
CA ASP A 742 -5.37 39.10 -5.64
C ASP A 742 -5.94 37.69 -5.66
N GLY A 743 -5.37 36.79 -6.47
CA GLY A 743 -5.83 35.41 -6.62
C GLY A 743 -7.22 35.24 -7.24
N THR A 744 -7.90 36.32 -7.60
CA THR A 744 -9.31 36.28 -8.00
C THR A 744 -9.54 36.53 -9.49
N GLN A 745 -8.59 37.13 -10.21
CA GLN A 745 -8.75 37.42 -11.64
C GLN A 745 -7.61 36.83 -12.50
N PRO A 746 -7.93 36.09 -13.57
CA PRO A 746 -6.95 35.71 -14.59
C PRO A 746 -6.50 36.96 -15.36
N GLY A 747 -5.19 37.25 -15.39
CA GLY A 747 -4.67 38.23 -16.33
C GLY A 747 -3.68 39.27 -15.82
N THR A 748 -3.47 39.43 -14.52
CA THR A 748 -2.37 40.24 -13.97
C THR A 748 -1.21 39.35 -13.59
N ALA A 749 -0.06 39.53 -14.23
CA ALA A 749 1.07 38.60 -14.21
C ALA A 749 1.75 38.51 -12.82
N GLY A 750 1.69 37.36 -12.19
CA GLY A 750 2.41 37.10 -10.95
C GLY A 750 2.77 35.64 -10.79
N LEU A 751 1.76 34.77 -10.79
CA LEU A 751 1.89 33.32 -10.65
C LEU A 751 1.20 32.63 -11.83
N THR A 752 1.90 31.70 -12.45
CA THR A 752 1.27 30.77 -13.40
C THR A 752 1.43 29.34 -12.91
N MET A 753 0.32 28.63 -12.83
CA MET A 753 0.30 27.19 -12.57
C MET A 753 0.18 26.44 -13.88
N HIS A 754 1.01 25.45 -14.04
CA HIS A 754 1.07 24.60 -15.22
C HIS A 754 0.87 23.14 -14.84
N ARG A 755 0.43 22.32 -15.79
CA ARG A 755 0.39 20.87 -15.69
C ARG A 755 0.90 20.24 -16.97
N GLY A 756 1.64 19.15 -16.84
CA GLY A 756 2.13 18.45 -18.01
C GLY A 756 3.07 17.30 -17.69
N ARG A 757 3.81 16.87 -18.70
CA ARG A 757 4.76 15.77 -18.61
C ARG A 757 6.16 16.28 -18.41
N VAL A 758 6.88 15.63 -17.49
CA VAL A 758 8.27 15.95 -17.17
C VAL A 758 9.13 14.67 -17.20
N GLN A 759 10.44 14.87 -17.35
CA GLN A 759 11.45 13.89 -17.05
C GLN A 759 12.16 14.33 -15.78
N VAL A 760 12.17 13.46 -14.78
CA VAL A 760 12.92 13.62 -13.53
C VAL A 760 14.13 12.72 -13.61
N THR A 761 15.30 13.24 -13.26
CA THR A 761 16.55 12.50 -13.17
C THR A 761 17.09 12.60 -11.76
N ASP A 762 17.13 11.48 -11.04
CA ASP A 762 17.63 11.38 -9.67
C ASP A 762 18.96 10.62 -9.67
N GLN A 763 19.94 11.11 -8.92
CA GLN A 763 21.24 10.46 -8.79
C GLN A 763 21.75 10.58 -7.35
N VAL A 764 22.19 9.46 -6.78
CA VAL A 764 22.88 9.46 -5.48
C VAL A 764 24.33 9.84 -5.69
N MET A 765 24.77 10.97 -5.11
CA MET A 765 26.07 11.60 -5.27
C MET A 765 27.01 11.33 -4.09
N GLY A 766 26.52 10.71 -3.03
CA GLY A 766 27.27 10.42 -1.83
C GLY A 766 26.36 10.03 -0.67
N PHE A 767 26.94 9.92 0.51
CA PHE A 767 26.17 9.74 1.73
C PHE A 767 26.80 10.45 2.93
N GLN A 768 25.94 10.84 3.87
CA GLN A 768 26.29 11.45 5.13
C GLN A 768 26.32 10.41 6.23
N ARG A 769 27.19 10.57 7.21
CA ARG A 769 27.24 9.78 8.45
C ARG A 769 26.78 10.61 9.61
N PHE A 770 25.94 10.02 10.47
CA PHE A 770 25.41 10.63 11.68
C PHE A 770 25.57 9.69 12.87
N SER A 771 25.98 10.22 14.03
CA SER A 771 26.08 9.44 15.27
C SER A 771 24.72 8.89 15.70
N VAL A 772 24.69 7.64 16.18
CA VAL A 772 23.50 7.01 16.78
C VAL A 772 23.10 7.70 18.09
N TYR A 773 24.07 8.27 18.83
CA TYR A 773 23.89 8.83 20.17
C TYR A 773 23.58 10.33 20.20
N GLY A 774 23.06 10.92 19.16
CA GLY A 774 22.74 12.35 19.17
C GLY A 774 22.48 12.93 17.80
N SER A 775 22.52 12.10 16.77
CA SER A 775 22.42 12.54 15.37
C SER A 775 23.47 13.58 14.96
N GLU A 776 24.62 13.56 15.63
CA GLU A 776 25.76 14.40 15.28
C GLU A 776 26.25 14.02 13.88
N TYR A 777 26.48 15.03 13.05
CA TYR A 777 27.07 14.86 11.73
C TYR A 777 28.55 14.49 11.81
N LEU A 778 28.93 13.37 11.17
CA LEU A 778 30.30 12.81 11.24
C LEU A 778 31.09 12.99 9.93
N GLY A 779 30.47 13.48 8.87
CA GLY A 779 31.10 13.72 7.58
C GLY A 779 30.35 13.11 6.39
N ASP A 780 30.80 13.53 5.19
CA ASP A 780 30.27 13.04 3.91
C ASP A 780 31.27 12.09 3.24
N GLU A 781 30.74 11.11 2.54
CA GLU A 781 31.51 10.29 1.60
C GLU A 781 30.95 10.45 0.19
N PRO A 782 31.72 10.99 -0.76
CA PRO A 782 31.29 11.12 -2.14
C PRO A 782 31.21 9.75 -2.80
N MET A 783 30.17 9.57 -3.58
CA MET A 783 29.94 8.37 -4.37
C MET A 783 29.09 8.76 -5.58
N GLU A 784 29.27 8.09 -6.70
CA GLU A 784 28.48 8.32 -7.89
C GLU A 784 27.77 7.04 -8.26
N MET A 785 26.43 7.01 -8.01
CA MET A 785 25.56 5.94 -8.46
C MET A 785 25.00 6.24 -9.85
N PRO A 786 24.57 5.22 -10.62
CA PRO A 786 23.89 5.45 -11.88
C PRO A 786 22.64 6.33 -11.72
N PRO A 787 22.37 7.28 -12.66
CA PRO A 787 21.17 8.11 -12.62
C PRO A 787 19.91 7.29 -12.89
N SER A 788 18.87 7.57 -12.13
CA SER A 788 17.52 7.03 -12.33
C SER A 788 16.66 8.03 -13.10
N ILE A 789 16.01 7.60 -14.19
CA ILE A 789 15.19 8.46 -15.05
C ILE A 789 13.72 8.08 -14.91
N LEU A 790 12.91 9.06 -14.49
CA LEU A 790 11.47 8.93 -14.33
C LEU A 790 10.74 9.84 -15.33
N MET A 791 9.91 9.27 -16.21
CA MET A 791 8.97 10.01 -17.06
C MET A 791 7.63 10.07 -16.38
N THR A 792 7.16 11.28 -15.96
CA THR A 792 5.96 11.39 -15.13
C THR A 792 5.10 12.62 -15.44
N GLU A 793 3.99 12.75 -14.72
CA GLU A 793 3.13 13.94 -14.71
C GLU A 793 3.54 14.85 -13.54
N ALA A 794 3.47 16.17 -13.79
CA ALA A 794 3.79 17.18 -12.80
C ALA A 794 2.82 18.36 -12.87
N ILE A 795 2.71 19.06 -11.75
CA ILE A 795 2.29 20.45 -11.67
C ILE A 795 3.54 21.28 -11.43
N TRP A 796 3.62 22.47 -12.04
CA TRP A 796 4.65 23.42 -11.66
C TRP A 796 4.09 24.84 -11.60
N PHE A 797 4.66 25.60 -10.69
CA PHE A 797 4.31 27.01 -10.47
C PHE A 797 5.49 27.86 -10.89
N THR A 798 5.26 28.82 -11.80
CA THR A 798 6.27 29.80 -12.20
C THR A 798 5.92 31.16 -11.65
N PHE A 799 6.91 31.85 -11.13
CA PHE A 799 6.77 33.14 -10.50
C PHE A 799 7.46 34.22 -11.33
N GLU A 800 6.80 35.38 -11.49
CA GLU A 800 7.52 36.58 -11.95
C GLU A 800 8.42 37.06 -10.80
N PRO A 801 9.69 37.38 -11.03
CA PRO A 801 10.58 37.86 -9.97
C PRO A 801 10.02 39.13 -9.27
N SER A 802 9.36 40.02 -10.01
CA SER A 802 8.66 41.21 -9.47
C SER A 802 7.53 40.85 -8.52
N TYR A 803 6.91 39.66 -8.68
CA TYR A 803 5.83 39.18 -7.82
C TYR A 803 6.35 38.75 -6.44
N LEU A 804 7.46 38.03 -6.38
CA LEU A 804 8.10 37.62 -5.11
C LEU A 804 8.53 38.88 -4.33
N PHE A 805 9.12 39.86 -5.01
CA PHE A 805 9.51 41.13 -4.39
C PHE A 805 8.32 41.93 -3.87
N ALA A 806 7.22 41.97 -4.64
CA ALA A 806 5.99 42.66 -4.23
C ALA A 806 5.28 41.97 -3.08
N ALA A 807 5.46 40.64 -2.96
CA ALA A 807 5.00 39.86 -1.81
C ALA A 807 5.89 40.00 -0.55
N GLY A 808 6.95 40.83 -0.62
CA GLY A 808 7.84 41.10 0.50
C GLY A 808 9.01 40.12 0.65
N VAL A 809 9.21 39.22 -0.32
CA VAL A 809 10.31 38.25 -0.30
C VAL A 809 11.58 38.96 -0.79
N ALA A 810 12.60 39.09 0.07
CA ALA A 810 13.89 39.60 -0.31
C ALA A 810 14.65 38.59 -1.18
N GLU A 811 15.52 39.07 -2.08
CA GLU A 811 16.25 38.20 -3.01
C GLU A 811 17.08 37.08 -2.30
N PRO A 812 17.76 37.31 -1.16
CA PRO A 812 18.44 36.26 -0.44
C PRO A 812 17.54 35.18 0.18
N ASP A 813 16.28 35.53 0.50
CA ASP A 813 15.33 34.65 1.17
C ASP A 813 14.48 33.86 0.16
N ALA A 814 14.54 34.21 -1.12
CA ALA A 814 13.70 33.60 -2.16
C ALA A 814 13.94 32.09 -2.32
N PRO A 815 15.20 31.53 -2.26
CA PRO A 815 15.40 30.10 -2.34
C PRO A 815 14.70 29.33 -1.21
N GLY A 816 14.90 29.80 0.04
CA GLY A 816 14.27 29.22 1.23
C GLY A 816 12.74 29.31 1.17
N THR A 817 12.21 30.46 0.73
CA THR A 817 10.76 30.65 0.58
C THR A 817 10.13 29.68 -0.42
N LEU A 818 10.76 29.48 -1.59
CA LEU A 818 10.27 28.55 -2.60
C LEU A 818 10.36 27.10 -2.10
N HIS A 819 11.44 26.76 -1.42
CA HIS A 819 11.66 25.42 -0.87
C HIS A 819 10.67 25.09 0.25
N ALA A 820 10.43 26.04 1.15
CA ALA A 820 9.41 25.93 2.19
C ALA A 820 8.00 25.71 1.60
N ALA A 821 7.65 26.54 0.60
CA ALA A 821 6.36 26.41 -0.08
C ALA A 821 6.21 25.05 -0.82
N GLU A 822 7.28 24.56 -1.42
CA GLU A 822 7.34 23.22 -2.05
C GLU A 822 7.06 22.12 -1.04
N HIS A 823 7.82 22.08 0.06
CA HIS A 823 7.70 21.04 1.08
C HIS A 823 6.32 21.04 1.75
N ALA A 824 5.81 22.23 2.12
CA ALA A 824 4.48 22.35 2.68
C ALA A 824 3.40 21.92 1.67
N ALA A 825 3.53 22.32 0.40
CA ALA A 825 2.56 21.94 -0.64
C ALA A 825 2.55 20.42 -0.88
N ILE A 826 3.73 19.77 -0.99
CA ILE A 826 3.83 18.31 -1.09
C ILE A 826 3.25 17.64 0.16
N GLY A 827 3.57 18.18 1.35
CA GLY A 827 3.06 17.67 2.62
C GLY A 827 1.54 17.66 2.70
N LEU A 828 0.88 18.70 2.19
CA LEU A 828 -0.58 18.88 2.27
C LEU A 828 -1.36 18.27 1.09
N LEU A 829 -0.73 17.85 -0.01
CA LEU A 829 -1.43 17.23 -1.15
C LEU A 829 -2.18 15.93 -0.78
N PRO A 830 -1.71 15.09 0.15
CA PRO A 830 -2.45 13.93 0.63
C PRO A 830 -3.84 14.22 1.23
N LEU A 831 -4.12 15.44 1.65
CA LEU A 831 -5.47 15.85 2.07
C LEU A 831 -6.49 15.83 0.91
N ILE A 832 -6.00 16.00 -0.32
CA ILE A 832 -6.80 16.18 -1.53
C ILE A 832 -6.82 14.91 -2.39
N ALA A 833 -5.68 14.24 -2.45
CA ALA A 833 -5.47 13.02 -3.24
C ALA A 833 -5.11 11.85 -2.32
N THR A 834 -5.55 10.64 -2.66
CA THR A 834 -5.27 9.40 -1.89
C THR A 834 -3.83 8.95 -2.13
N CYS A 835 -2.86 9.74 -1.71
CA CYS A 835 -1.44 9.43 -1.87
C CYS A 835 -0.73 9.45 -0.52
N ASP A 836 0.42 8.80 -0.48
CA ASP A 836 1.42 8.98 0.55
C ASP A 836 2.40 10.09 0.13
N ARG A 837 3.12 10.69 1.09
CA ARG A 837 4.19 11.65 0.76
C ARG A 837 5.23 11.05 -0.21
N TRP A 838 5.50 9.76 -0.11
CA TRP A 838 6.44 9.04 -0.98
C TRP A 838 5.93 8.76 -2.39
N ASP A 839 4.64 8.98 -2.64
CA ASP A 839 4.05 8.93 -3.98
C ASP A 839 4.29 10.22 -4.78
N LEU A 840 4.88 11.23 -4.14
CA LEU A 840 5.13 12.55 -4.68
C LEU A 840 6.60 12.94 -4.52
N GLY A 841 7.11 13.68 -5.49
CA GLY A 841 8.40 14.35 -5.40
C GLY A 841 8.27 15.82 -5.77
N GLY A 842 9.31 16.60 -5.49
CA GLY A 842 9.35 18.00 -5.84
C GLY A 842 10.73 18.52 -6.12
N LEU A 843 10.76 19.73 -6.66
CA LEU A 843 11.98 20.51 -6.89
C LEU A 843 11.61 22.00 -6.90
N SER A 844 12.32 22.79 -6.15
CA SER A 844 12.24 24.26 -6.19
C SER A 844 13.56 24.87 -6.64
N THR A 845 13.49 25.88 -7.49
CA THR A 845 14.68 26.57 -8.01
C THR A 845 14.39 28.04 -8.31
N LEU A 846 15.37 28.89 -8.07
CA LEU A 846 15.28 30.32 -8.48
C LEU A 846 15.34 30.53 -9.99
N TYR A 847 15.93 29.60 -10.71
CA TYR A 847 16.05 29.66 -12.17
C TYR A 847 16.00 28.24 -12.73
N HIS A 848 14.95 27.96 -13.45
CA HIS A 848 14.79 26.71 -14.16
C HIS A 848 15.07 26.90 -15.65
N ALA A 849 15.86 26.02 -16.25
CA ALA A 849 16.33 26.18 -17.64
C ALA A 849 15.19 26.27 -18.67
N ASP A 850 14.10 25.49 -18.50
CA ASP A 850 13.00 25.46 -19.46
C ASP A 850 12.01 26.60 -19.27
N THR A 851 11.87 27.17 -18.05
CA THR A 851 10.91 28.24 -17.73
C THR A 851 11.56 29.62 -17.67
N GLU A 852 12.89 29.68 -17.52
CA GLU A 852 13.70 30.88 -17.30
C GLU A 852 13.23 31.73 -16.11
N ARG A 853 12.62 31.09 -15.09
CA ARG A 853 11.96 31.73 -13.94
C ARG A 853 12.12 30.92 -12.66
N PRO A 854 11.88 31.56 -11.50
CA PRO A 854 11.66 30.83 -10.26
C PRO A 854 10.52 29.84 -10.43
N THR A 855 10.77 28.58 -10.10
CA THR A 855 9.83 27.49 -10.36
C THR A 855 9.79 26.50 -9.21
N ILE A 856 8.57 26.07 -8.82
CA ILE A 856 8.32 24.96 -7.93
C ILE A 856 7.67 23.84 -8.74
N PHE A 857 8.22 22.65 -8.71
CA PHE A 857 7.63 21.43 -9.27
C PHE A 857 7.09 20.55 -8.15
N VAL A 858 5.93 19.93 -8.42
CA VAL A 858 5.40 18.78 -7.65
C VAL A 858 5.03 17.72 -8.67
N TYR A 859 5.58 16.52 -8.57
CA TYR A 859 5.39 15.46 -9.55
C TYR A 859 4.99 14.13 -8.91
N ASP A 860 4.27 13.29 -9.65
CA ASP A 860 3.96 11.93 -9.25
C ASP A 860 5.24 11.08 -9.29
N ALA A 861 5.60 10.38 -8.20
CA ALA A 861 6.79 9.54 -8.12
C ALA A 861 6.61 8.18 -8.84
N ALA A 862 5.84 8.17 -9.92
CA ALA A 862 5.51 6.96 -10.66
C ALA A 862 5.55 7.19 -12.18
N PRO A 863 6.01 6.21 -12.98
CA PRO A 863 6.08 6.31 -14.43
C PRO A 863 4.70 6.61 -15.05
N GLY A 864 4.66 7.69 -15.86
CA GLY A 864 3.44 8.16 -16.51
C GLY A 864 2.43 8.83 -15.59
N GLY A 865 2.74 8.98 -14.31
CA GLY A 865 1.89 9.55 -13.28
C GLY A 865 0.84 8.59 -12.72
N ALA A 866 0.41 8.84 -11.48
CA ALA A 866 -0.66 8.10 -10.81
C ALA A 866 -1.99 8.86 -10.75
N GLY A 867 -1.98 10.13 -11.19
CA GLY A 867 -3.14 11.03 -11.20
C GLY A 867 -3.26 11.92 -9.98
N PHE A 868 -2.30 11.90 -9.07
CA PHE A 868 -2.32 12.72 -7.85
C PHE A 868 -2.12 14.20 -8.18
N THR A 869 -1.14 14.52 -9.01
CA THR A 869 -0.90 15.87 -9.50
C THR A 869 -2.07 16.41 -10.32
N GLN A 870 -2.75 15.57 -11.13
CA GLN A 870 -3.97 15.98 -11.80
C GLN A 870 -5.03 16.42 -10.79
N ARG A 871 -5.25 15.65 -9.72
CA ARG A 871 -6.20 15.97 -8.66
C ARG A 871 -5.84 17.26 -7.93
N GLY A 872 -4.55 17.47 -7.65
CA GLY A 872 -4.03 18.72 -7.08
C GLY A 872 -4.32 19.94 -7.98
N PHE A 873 -4.14 19.79 -9.31
CA PHE A 873 -4.45 20.84 -10.28
C PHE A 873 -5.94 21.22 -10.27
N GLU A 874 -6.83 20.24 -10.22
CA GLU A 874 -8.28 20.44 -10.17
C GLU A 874 -8.75 21.11 -8.87
N ALA A 875 -8.09 20.81 -7.74
CA ALA A 875 -8.45 21.27 -6.40
C ALA A 875 -7.46 22.30 -5.82
N VAL A 876 -6.73 23.03 -6.66
CA VAL A 876 -5.61 23.90 -6.29
C VAL A 876 -5.95 24.92 -5.19
N ARG A 877 -7.16 25.50 -5.20
CA ARG A 877 -7.57 26.48 -4.17
C ARG A 877 -7.65 25.86 -2.78
N THR A 878 -8.20 24.65 -2.68
CA THR A 878 -8.29 23.93 -1.41
C THR A 878 -6.90 23.50 -0.96
N TRP A 879 -6.07 23.03 -1.90
CA TRP A 879 -4.71 22.59 -1.64
C TRP A 879 -3.82 23.73 -1.13
N LEU A 880 -3.70 24.81 -1.89
CA LEU A 880 -2.86 25.96 -1.49
C LEU A 880 -3.44 26.71 -0.29
N GLY A 881 -4.77 26.68 -0.07
CA GLY A 881 -5.40 27.22 1.13
C GLY A 881 -4.95 26.46 2.38
N ALA A 882 -5.00 25.13 2.36
CA ALA A 882 -4.51 24.29 3.47
C ALA A 882 -3.00 24.45 3.69
N THR A 883 -2.22 24.63 2.60
CA THR A 883 -0.78 24.89 2.69
C THR A 883 -0.51 26.22 3.39
N LEU A 884 -1.22 27.26 3.04
CA LEU A 884 -1.11 28.57 3.69
C LEU A 884 -1.52 28.48 5.16
N ASP A 885 -2.65 27.84 5.47
CA ASP A 885 -3.13 27.68 6.86
C ASP A 885 -2.11 26.91 7.73
N ALA A 886 -1.43 25.90 7.16
CA ALA A 886 -0.38 25.14 7.87
C ALA A 886 0.84 26.02 8.20
N ILE A 887 1.26 26.86 7.27
CA ILE A 887 2.39 27.79 7.46
C ILE A 887 2.01 28.89 8.44
N ASP A 888 0.85 29.54 8.27
CA ASP A 888 0.40 30.65 9.11
C ASP A 888 0.09 30.25 10.57
N SER A 889 -0.38 29.02 10.77
CA SER A 889 -0.67 28.49 12.12
C SER A 889 0.58 28.07 12.90
N CYS A 890 1.74 27.98 12.24
CA CYS A 890 2.99 27.68 12.90
C CYS A 890 3.53 28.89 13.68
N GLY A 891 3.76 28.72 14.96
CA GLY A 891 4.28 29.80 15.83
C GLY A 891 5.77 30.09 15.69
N CYS A 892 6.50 29.50 14.75
CA CYS A 892 7.93 29.73 14.56
C CYS A 892 8.19 31.06 13.81
N GLU A 893 9.32 31.73 14.13
CA GLU A 893 9.68 33.00 13.51
C GLU A 893 10.52 32.88 12.23
N SER A 894 11.18 31.73 12.02
CA SER A 894 12.18 31.54 10.95
C SER A 894 12.07 30.26 10.15
N GLY A 895 10.93 29.57 10.24
CA GLY A 895 10.74 28.23 9.68
C GLY A 895 11.17 27.13 10.63
N CYS A 896 10.45 26.04 10.62
CA CYS A 896 10.78 24.81 11.37
C CYS A 896 10.26 23.57 10.59
N PRO A 897 10.72 22.36 10.93
CA PRO A 897 10.28 21.14 10.22
C PRO A 897 8.76 20.91 10.23
N SER A 898 8.03 21.54 11.16
CA SER A 898 6.55 21.46 11.25
C SER A 898 5.81 22.34 10.24
N CYS A 899 6.47 23.25 9.54
CA CYS A 899 5.84 24.15 8.55
C CYS A 899 6.61 24.22 7.22
N VAL A 900 7.84 23.67 7.18
CA VAL A 900 8.74 23.75 6.02
C VAL A 900 9.21 22.37 5.58
#